data_52d75811b909968c7f66e04b2fd8098b
#
_entry.id   52d75811b909968c7f66e04b2fd8098b
#
_cell.length_a   1.000
_cell.length_b   1.000
_cell.length_c   1.000
_cell.angle_alpha   90.00
_cell.angle_beta   90.00
_cell.angle_gamma   90.00
#
_symmetry.space_group_name_H-M   'P 1'
#
loop_
_entity.id
_entity.type
_entity.pdbx_description
1 polymer ?
#
loop_
_entity_poly.entity_id
_entity_poly.type
_entity_poly.pdbx_seq_one_letter_code
_entity_poly.pdbx_strand_id
1 'polypeptide(L)'
;MKQYYAIKDKHPDAVLLFRVGDFYETFGEDAIKAAEILGITLTRRANGAASFVELAGFPYHALDTYLPKLVRAGQRVAICEQLEDPKMTKTIVKRGITELVTPGLSINDQILEHRENNFLASVHFDRKMGGVAFLDISTGEFLIAEGSFEYIDKLLNSFKPKEVLYQKGKGNDFVALFGGKFYTYTMDDWVYHEDAAVDRLLRHFQTKSLKGYGVHELNYGVIAAGAVLHYLDLTQHHQVQHITALSRIEEDKYVWLDRFTIRNLELFGTINEGAKTLVQVLDKTISPMGSRLLKRWIALPLKEIAAINDRQSVVEYFVSHPDEKELLEDHIRQIGDLERIISKVAVGRVNPRDVVQLKNALTAIEPIKTYAAGTKHEVLNRFAEQLNPCTSIRDRIDREITNDPPVLLNRGGVIKPGISDELDDLRKIAYSGKDYLAQMQERESERTGIPSLKISFNNVFGYYIEVRNTHKEKVPEDWIRKQTLVSAERYITEELKEYENKILGAEEKILSLEARIFNDLVIALSEYIQAVQLNAAVIAKLDCLLSFAGSAVKNNYTRPLITDSKNIDIREGRHPVIEQQLPVGESYIANDVLLDQEEQQVIIITGPNMAGKSALLRQTALIVLMAQIGSFVPAASAEIGYVDKIFTRVGASDNISLGESTFMVEMNEAASILNNVSDRSLILLDELGRGTSTYDGISIAWSIVEYIHEHAHARAKTLFATHYHELNEMEKSFGRVKNYNVSVKDVGNKVIFLRKLVRGGSNHSFGIHVARMAGMPPSVVKRADEILVQLEGDNRRDSLAKPLDGMAEKREGFQLSFFQMDDPVLKSIRDEIRNLDINNLTPIEALNKLNEIKKLIGLK
;
A
#
# COMPACT_ATOMS: atom_id res chain seq x y z
N MET A 1 -11.07 -35.72 -17.53
CA MET A 1 -10.51 -35.98 -16.19
C MET A 1 -9.03 -36.29 -16.21
N LYS A 2 -8.47 -37.28 -16.97
CA LYS A 2 -7.01 -37.56 -16.97
C LYS A 2 -6.14 -36.32 -17.24
N GLN A 3 -6.47 -35.47 -18.22
CA GLN A 3 -5.73 -34.22 -18.49
C GLN A 3 -5.84 -33.23 -17.32
N TYR A 4 -7.02 -33.12 -16.69
CA TYR A 4 -7.22 -32.25 -15.55
C TYR A 4 -6.29 -32.63 -14.39
N TYR A 5 -6.34 -33.88 -13.94
CA TYR A 5 -5.50 -34.31 -12.82
C TYR A 5 -4.01 -34.27 -13.14
N ALA A 6 -3.60 -34.58 -14.35
CA ALA A 6 -2.19 -34.50 -14.75
C ALA A 6 -1.65 -33.05 -14.74
N ILE A 7 -2.51 -32.04 -14.92
CA ILE A 7 -2.17 -30.63 -14.81
C ILE A 7 -2.26 -30.20 -13.34
N LYS A 8 -3.31 -30.62 -12.62
CA LYS A 8 -3.52 -30.30 -11.21
C LYS A 8 -2.37 -30.80 -10.32
N ASP A 9 -1.87 -32.00 -10.58
CA ASP A 9 -0.74 -32.59 -9.85
C ASP A 9 0.54 -31.73 -9.94
N LYS A 10 0.69 -30.95 -11.00
CA LYS A 10 1.82 -30.02 -11.17
C LYS A 10 1.62 -28.69 -10.44
N HIS A 11 0.37 -28.32 -10.15
CA HIS A 11 -0.02 -27.07 -9.48
C HIS A 11 -1.07 -27.36 -8.40
N PRO A 12 -0.72 -28.12 -7.36
CA PRO A 12 -1.66 -28.60 -6.36
C PRO A 12 -2.27 -27.45 -5.52
N ASP A 13 -1.55 -26.36 -5.40
CA ASP A 13 -1.88 -25.17 -4.61
C ASP A 13 -2.72 -24.13 -5.38
N ALA A 14 -2.91 -24.30 -6.69
CA ALA A 14 -3.68 -23.36 -7.51
C ALA A 14 -5.08 -23.91 -7.85
N VAL A 15 -6.09 -23.06 -7.85
CA VAL A 15 -7.42 -23.38 -8.40
C VAL A 15 -7.29 -23.50 -9.91
N LEU A 16 -7.56 -24.68 -10.46
CA LEU A 16 -7.43 -24.93 -11.89
C LEU A 16 -8.72 -24.63 -12.63
N LEU A 17 -8.72 -23.54 -13.42
CA LEU A 17 -9.77 -23.19 -14.37
C LEU A 17 -9.50 -23.92 -15.70
N PHE A 18 -10.19 -25.02 -15.93
CA PHE A 18 -9.93 -25.93 -17.04
C PHE A 18 -10.95 -25.70 -18.17
N ARG A 19 -10.50 -25.27 -19.34
CA ARG A 19 -11.35 -24.98 -20.47
C ARG A 19 -12.00 -26.24 -21.06
N VAL A 20 -13.34 -26.31 -21.02
CA VAL A 20 -14.15 -27.36 -21.62
C VAL A 20 -15.23 -26.74 -22.52
N GLY A 21 -14.97 -26.74 -23.81
CA GLY A 21 -15.86 -26.02 -24.75
C GLY A 21 -16.00 -24.53 -24.41
N ASP A 22 -17.22 -24.10 -24.14
CA ASP A 22 -17.53 -22.70 -23.82
C ASP A 22 -17.50 -22.38 -22.32
N PHE A 23 -16.97 -23.29 -21.48
CA PHE A 23 -16.90 -23.12 -20.05
C PHE A 23 -15.48 -23.30 -19.52
N TYR A 24 -15.19 -22.59 -18.42
CA TYR A 24 -14.15 -23.00 -17.47
C TYR A 24 -14.78 -23.85 -16.40
N GLU A 25 -14.31 -25.08 -16.24
CA GLU A 25 -14.76 -26.04 -15.24
C GLU A 25 -13.67 -26.28 -14.21
N THR A 26 -14.06 -26.41 -12.95
CA THR A 26 -13.21 -26.83 -11.84
C THR A 26 -13.78 -28.10 -11.21
N PHE A 27 -12.92 -28.97 -10.63
CA PHE A 27 -13.32 -30.27 -10.10
C PHE A 27 -12.80 -30.49 -8.68
N GLY A 28 -13.52 -31.30 -7.89
CA GLY A 28 -13.13 -31.70 -6.54
C GLY A 28 -13.04 -30.51 -5.58
N GLU A 29 -11.94 -30.44 -4.83
CA GLU A 29 -11.72 -29.35 -3.86
C GLU A 29 -11.70 -27.94 -4.50
N ASP A 30 -11.17 -27.83 -5.73
CA ASP A 30 -11.17 -26.57 -6.46
C ASP A 30 -12.60 -26.11 -6.78
N ALA A 31 -13.50 -27.06 -7.10
CA ALA A 31 -14.89 -26.74 -7.36
C ALA A 31 -15.62 -26.24 -6.09
N ILE A 32 -15.34 -26.84 -4.94
CA ILE A 32 -15.91 -26.42 -3.66
C ILE A 32 -15.45 -24.99 -3.33
N LYS A 33 -14.14 -24.75 -3.38
CA LYS A 33 -13.55 -23.41 -3.13
C LYS A 33 -14.09 -22.36 -4.11
N ALA A 34 -14.13 -22.70 -5.41
CA ALA A 34 -14.61 -21.76 -6.42
C ALA A 34 -16.11 -21.46 -6.24
N ALA A 35 -16.95 -22.47 -5.94
CA ALA A 35 -18.37 -22.26 -5.71
C ALA A 35 -18.62 -21.34 -4.49
N GLU A 36 -17.89 -21.52 -3.40
CA GLU A 36 -18.00 -20.71 -2.19
C GLU A 36 -17.59 -19.25 -2.45
N ILE A 37 -16.43 -19.02 -3.06
CA ILE A 37 -15.90 -17.68 -3.32
C ILE A 37 -16.71 -16.92 -4.38
N LEU A 38 -17.11 -17.61 -5.44
CA LEU A 38 -17.76 -16.98 -6.59
C LEU A 38 -19.27 -16.86 -6.42
N GLY A 39 -19.87 -17.61 -5.50
CA GLY A 39 -21.34 -17.71 -5.34
C GLY A 39 -22.02 -18.43 -6.52
N ILE A 40 -21.33 -19.40 -7.15
CA ILE A 40 -21.87 -20.20 -8.28
C ILE A 40 -22.32 -21.56 -7.81
N THR A 41 -23.17 -22.20 -8.63
CA THR A 41 -23.76 -23.50 -8.27
C THR A 41 -22.69 -24.61 -8.27
N LEU A 42 -22.59 -25.32 -7.12
CA LEU A 42 -21.82 -26.55 -7.02
C LEU A 42 -22.68 -27.73 -7.49
N THR A 43 -22.21 -28.46 -8.50
CA THR A 43 -22.88 -29.64 -9.06
C THR A 43 -21.99 -30.87 -8.89
N ARG A 44 -22.44 -32.02 -9.38
CA ARG A 44 -21.66 -33.27 -9.39
C ARG A 44 -21.64 -33.88 -10.79
N ARG A 45 -20.48 -34.34 -11.22
CA ARG A 45 -20.30 -35.05 -12.50
C ARG A 45 -19.94 -36.51 -12.23
N ALA A 46 -20.57 -37.42 -12.97
CA ALA A 46 -20.23 -38.85 -12.92
C ALA A 46 -18.82 -39.06 -13.47
N ASN A 47 -17.97 -39.79 -12.69
CA ASN A 47 -16.59 -40.13 -13.05
C ASN A 47 -16.43 -41.65 -13.04
N GLY A 48 -16.97 -42.34 -14.06
CA GLY A 48 -17.03 -43.80 -14.14
C GLY A 48 -18.27 -44.40 -13.47
N ALA A 49 -18.29 -45.74 -13.34
CA ALA A 49 -19.52 -46.45 -12.98
C ALA A 49 -20.02 -46.27 -11.53
N ALA A 50 -19.26 -45.69 -10.62
CA ALA A 50 -19.62 -45.59 -9.19
C ALA A 50 -19.13 -44.38 -8.43
N SER A 51 -18.49 -43.37 -9.07
CA SER A 51 -17.98 -42.20 -8.36
C SER A 51 -18.50 -40.90 -8.97
N PHE A 52 -18.81 -39.91 -8.10
CA PHE A 52 -19.11 -38.57 -8.47
C PHE A 52 -17.98 -37.65 -8.02
N VAL A 53 -17.72 -36.61 -8.81
CA VAL A 53 -16.75 -35.54 -8.47
C VAL A 53 -17.50 -34.22 -8.50
N GLU A 54 -17.25 -33.39 -7.52
CA GLU A 54 -17.78 -32.03 -7.45
C GLU A 54 -17.33 -31.23 -8.67
N LEU A 55 -18.23 -30.44 -9.22
CA LEU A 55 -18.05 -29.60 -10.40
C LEU A 55 -18.63 -28.22 -10.16
N ALA A 56 -17.85 -27.20 -10.44
CA ALA A 56 -18.32 -25.83 -10.58
C ALA A 56 -17.74 -25.23 -11.86
N GLY A 57 -18.46 -24.32 -12.50
CA GLY A 57 -17.95 -23.70 -13.71
C GLY A 57 -18.76 -22.49 -14.12
N PHE A 58 -18.18 -21.72 -15.02
CA PHE A 58 -18.80 -20.52 -15.59
C PHE A 58 -18.40 -20.37 -17.07
N PRO A 59 -19.21 -19.62 -17.87
CA PRO A 59 -18.89 -19.39 -19.27
C PRO A 59 -17.52 -18.70 -19.44
N TYR A 60 -16.74 -19.14 -20.45
CA TYR A 60 -15.36 -18.63 -20.62
C TYR A 60 -15.28 -17.13 -20.83
N HIS A 61 -16.27 -16.54 -21.48
CA HIS A 61 -16.33 -15.09 -21.68
C HIS A 61 -16.58 -14.28 -20.39
N ALA A 62 -16.92 -14.96 -19.29
CA ALA A 62 -17.09 -14.36 -17.98
C ALA A 62 -15.81 -14.44 -17.10
N LEU A 63 -14.66 -14.89 -17.66
CA LEU A 63 -13.40 -15.00 -16.95
C LEU A 63 -13.03 -13.68 -16.25
N ASP A 64 -13.13 -12.56 -16.94
CA ASP A 64 -12.81 -11.23 -16.37
C ASP A 64 -13.71 -10.83 -15.19
N THR A 65 -14.88 -11.45 -15.06
CA THR A 65 -15.79 -11.21 -13.93
C THR A 65 -15.46 -12.08 -12.71
N TYR A 66 -15.06 -13.34 -12.94
CA TYR A 66 -14.88 -14.34 -11.88
C TYR A 66 -13.43 -14.47 -11.41
N LEU A 67 -12.45 -14.37 -12.30
CA LEU A 67 -11.03 -14.43 -11.95
C LEU A 67 -10.64 -13.40 -10.87
N PRO A 68 -11.05 -12.12 -10.95
CA PRO A 68 -10.73 -11.13 -9.92
C PRO A 68 -11.24 -11.52 -8.52
N LYS A 69 -12.38 -12.17 -8.42
CA LYS A 69 -12.93 -12.59 -7.13
C LYS A 69 -12.08 -13.69 -6.48
N LEU A 70 -11.62 -14.67 -7.26
CA LEU A 70 -10.73 -15.73 -6.77
C LEU A 70 -9.38 -15.16 -6.29
N VAL A 71 -8.76 -14.31 -7.10
CA VAL A 71 -7.45 -13.72 -6.79
C VAL A 71 -7.52 -12.80 -5.58
N ARG A 72 -8.57 -11.95 -5.46
CA ARG A 72 -8.80 -11.10 -4.29
C ARG A 72 -9.08 -11.89 -3.01
N ALA A 73 -9.65 -13.09 -3.14
CA ALA A 73 -9.80 -14.03 -2.02
C ALA A 73 -8.49 -14.75 -1.66
N GLY A 74 -7.35 -14.33 -2.24
CA GLY A 74 -6.04 -14.92 -1.99
C GLY A 74 -5.78 -16.23 -2.69
N GLN A 75 -6.56 -16.61 -3.72
CA GLN A 75 -6.32 -17.86 -4.45
C GLN A 75 -5.33 -17.65 -5.59
N ARG A 76 -4.43 -18.61 -5.77
CA ARG A 76 -3.65 -18.77 -6.99
C ARG A 76 -4.54 -19.46 -8.01
N VAL A 77 -4.59 -18.96 -9.23
CA VAL A 77 -5.49 -19.47 -10.26
C VAL A 77 -4.71 -19.86 -11.52
N ALA A 78 -4.75 -21.14 -11.87
CA ALA A 78 -4.15 -21.65 -13.10
C ALA A 78 -5.19 -21.64 -14.23
N ILE A 79 -4.93 -20.85 -15.27
CA ILE A 79 -5.79 -20.77 -16.45
C ILE A 79 -5.29 -21.80 -17.46
N CYS A 80 -6.14 -22.77 -17.76
CA CYS A 80 -5.83 -23.86 -18.68
C CYS A 80 -6.69 -23.73 -19.96
N GLU A 81 -6.04 -23.44 -21.09
CA GLU A 81 -6.66 -23.23 -22.39
C GLU A 81 -6.49 -24.42 -23.33
N GLN A 82 -7.30 -24.45 -24.36
CA GLN A 82 -7.16 -25.36 -25.50
C GLN A 82 -6.03 -24.85 -26.39
N LEU A 83 -4.98 -25.67 -26.57
CA LEU A 83 -3.82 -25.34 -27.38
C LEU A 83 -3.97 -25.68 -28.88
N GLU A 84 -5.07 -26.34 -29.24
CA GLU A 84 -5.37 -26.77 -30.59
C GLU A 84 -6.82 -26.39 -30.95
N ASP A 85 -7.06 -26.09 -32.23
CA ASP A 85 -8.42 -25.82 -32.69
C ASP A 85 -9.27 -27.11 -32.65
N PRO A 86 -10.38 -27.15 -31.91
CA PRO A 86 -11.28 -28.30 -31.86
C PRO A 86 -11.82 -28.74 -33.21
N LYS A 87 -11.96 -27.81 -34.18
CA LYS A 87 -12.44 -28.10 -35.53
C LYS A 87 -11.42 -28.86 -36.40
N MET A 88 -10.14 -28.70 -36.08
CA MET A 88 -9.03 -29.30 -36.84
C MET A 88 -8.51 -30.63 -36.24
N THR A 89 -8.95 -30.99 -35.03
CA THR A 89 -8.41 -32.12 -34.27
C THR A 89 -9.42 -33.27 -34.22
N LYS A 90 -8.99 -34.47 -34.67
CA LYS A 90 -9.81 -35.71 -34.61
C LYS A 90 -9.70 -36.45 -33.26
N THR A 91 -8.83 -36.00 -32.40
CA THR A 91 -8.56 -36.58 -31.07
C THR A 91 -8.97 -35.62 -29.95
N ILE A 92 -8.75 -35.96 -28.69
CA ILE A 92 -9.00 -35.09 -27.58
C ILE A 92 -8.04 -33.91 -27.67
N VAL A 93 -8.57 -32.66 -27.73
CA VAL A 93 -7.84 -31.40 -27.82
C VAL A 93 -6.83 -31.29 -26.67
N LYS A 94 -5.58 -31.01 -26.99
CA LYS A 94 -4.55 -30.76 -26.00
C LYS A 94 -4.83 -29.46 -25.26
N ARG A 95 -4.60 -29.49 -23.96
CA ARG A 95 -4.76 -28.35 -23.05
C ARG A 95 -3.49 -28.13 -22.26
N GLY A 96 -3.22 -26.87 -21.94
CA GLY A 96 -2.08 -26.47 -21.15
C GLY A 96 -2.34 -25.20 -20.38
N ILE A 97 -1.56 -24.97 -19.35
CA ILE A 97 -1.60 -23.72 -18.60
C ILE A 97 -1.00 -22.64 -19.48
N THR A 98 -1.78 -21.57 -19.69
CA THR A 98 -1.33 -20.37 -20.39
C THR A 98 -0.87 -19.30 -19.44
N GLU A 99 -1.38 -19.32 -18.21
CA GLU A 99 -1.05 -18.34 -17.18
C GLU A 99 -1.39 -18.88 -15.78
N LEU A 100 -0.54 -18.56 -14.80
CA LEU A 100 -0.83 -18.73 -13.40
C LEU A 100 -0.96 -17.34 -12.74
N VAL A 101 -2.18 -16.93 -12.49
CA VAL A 101 -2.48 -15.64 -11.86
C VAL A 101 -2.41 -15.79 -10.35
N THR A 102 -1.64 -14.92 -9.69
CA THR A 102 -1.46 -14.90 -8.23
C THR A 102 -1.78 -13.52 -7.66
N PRO A 103 -1.98 -13.38 -6.35
CA PRO A 103 -2.21 -12.06 -5.74
C PRO A 103 -1.13 -11.03 -6.04
N GLY A 104 0.15 -11.46 -6.11
CA GLY A 104 1.29 -10.59 -6.41
C GLY A 104 1.55 -10.37 -7.90
N LEU A 105 1.00 -11.23 -8.79
CA LEU A 105 1.22 -11.17 -10.22
C LEU A 105 -0.11 -11.01 -10.96
N SER A 106 -0.49 -9.78 -11.22
CA SER A 106 -1.67 -9.46 -12.04
C SER A 106 -1.44 -8.23 -12.90
N ILE A 107 -1.92 -8.31 -14.14
CA ILE A 107 -1.96 -7.18 -15.10
C ILE A 107 -3.42 -6.80 -15.41
N ASN A 108 -4.38 -7.55 -14.89
CA ASN A 108 -5.80 -7.32 -15.13
C ASN A 108 -6.30 -6.14 -14.29
N ASP A 109 -6.78 -5.07 -14.96
CA ASP A 109 -7.29 -3.85 -14.33
C ASP A 109 -8.43 -4.10 -13.33
N GLN A 110 -9.20 -5.17 -13.50
CA GLN A 110 -10.28 -5.50 -12.57
C GLN A 110 -9.79 -6.10 -11.26
N ILE A 111 -8.55 -6.63 -11.23
CA ILE A 111 -7.89 -7.11 -10.01
C ILE A 111 -7.17 -5.98 -9.31
N LEU A 112 -6.53 -5.12 -10.07
CA LEU A 112 -5.66 -4.05 -9.60
C LEU A 112 -6.45 -2.88 -9.00
N GLU A 113 -5.93 -2.32 -7.92
CA GLU A 113 -6.35 -1.02 -7.42
C GLU A 113 -5.62 0.09 -8.21
N HIS A 114 -6.37 1.05 -8.77
CA HIS A 114 -5.78 2.03 -9.69
C HIS A 114 -4.69 2.88 -9.05
N ARG A 115 -4.88 3.29 -7.81
CA ARG A 115 -3.99 4.19 -7.06
C ARG A 115 -2.98 3.48 -6.18
N GLU A 116 -2.83 2.15 -6.29
CA GLU A 116 -1.90 1.34 -5.51
C GLU A 116 -1.02 0.48 -6.40
N ASN A 117 0.21 0.24 -5.93
CA ASN A 117 1.07 -0.78 -6.51
C ASN A 117 0.61 -2.18 -6.11
N ASN A 118 0.87 -3.15 -6.98
CA ASN A 118 0.61 -4.56 -6.74
C ASN A 118 1.92 -5.33 -6.63
N PHE A 119 2.63 -5.14 -5.50
CA PHE A 119 3.94 -5.73 -5.34
C PHE A 119 3.90 -7.23 -5.04
N LEU A 120 4.67 -7.99 -5.80
CA LEU A 120 5.26 -9.25 -5.42
C LEU A 120 6.58 -8.96 -4.70
N ALA A 121 6.83 -9.58 -3.56
CA ALA A 121 8.14 -9.49 -2.91
C ALA A 121 8.83 -10.85 -2.87
N SER A 122 10.16 -10.85 -2.84
CA SER A 122 10.96 -12.02 -2.48
C SER A 122 11.93 -11.63 -1.38
N VAL A 123 12.07 -12.48 -0.36
CA VAL A 123 12.99 -12.26 0.76
C VAL A 123 13.99 -13.42 0.81
N HIS A 124 15.26 -13.05 0.79
CA HIS A 124 16.36 -13.96 1.07
C HIS A 124 17.10 -13.51 2.33
N PHE A 125 17.40 -14.42 3.25
CA PHE A 125 18.03 -14.08 4.52
C PHE A 125 18.86 -15.25 5.08
N ASP A 126 19.86 -14.92 5.87
CA ASP A 126 20.64 -15.86 6.67
C ASP A 126 20.51 -15.56 8.17
N ARG A 127 21.58 -15.79 8.97
CA ARG A 127 21.59 -15.51 10.40
C ARG A 127 21.93 -14.05 10.76
N LYS A 128 22.42 -13.26 9.82
CA LYS A 128 23.00 -11.94 10.06
C LYS A 128 22.19 -10.81 9.42
N MET A 129 21.75 -11.01 8.19
CA MET A 129 21.11 -9.97 7.41
C MET A 129 20.16 -10.57 6.36
N GLY A 130 19.41 -9.70 5.70
CA GLY A 130 18.50 -10.10 4.64
C GLY A 130 18.54 -9.17 3.44
N GLY A 131 18.01 -9.66 2.33
CA GLY A 131 17.73 -8.89 1.14
C GLY A 131 16.29 -9.08 0.71
N VAL A 132 15.72 -8.06 0.11
CA VAL A 132 14.35 -8.06 -0.42
C VAL A 132 14.33 -7.49 -1.82
N ALA A 133 13.50 -8.08 -2.67
CA ALA A 133 13.15 -7.54 -3.98
C ALA A 133 11.64 -7.35 -4.07
N PHE A 134 11.21 -6.22 -4.62
CA PHE A 134 9.80 -5.90 -4.90
C PHE A 134 9.61 -5.71 -6.39
N LEU A 135 8.65 -6.39 -6.97
CA LEU A 135 8.25 -6.24 -8.36
C LEU A 135 6.76 -5.92 -8.47
N ASP A 136 6.41 -4.83 -9.15
CA ASP A 136 5.08 -4.61 -9.65
C ASP A 136 5.05 -4.87 -11.16
N ILE A 137 4.56 -6.06 -11.54
CA ILE A 137 4.49 -6.45 -12.96
C ILE A 137 3.56 -5.55 -13.77
N SER A 138 2.59 -4.89 -13.13
CA SER A 138 1.63 -4.02 -13.83
C SER A 138 2.24 -2.67 -14.24
N THR A 139 3.36 -2.27 -13.62
CA THR A 139 4.05 -1.00 -13.90
C THR A 139 5.48 -1.20 -14.40
N GLY A 140 6.06 -2.40 -14.18
CA GLY A 140 7.46 -2.71 -14.48
C GLY A 140 8.44 -2.19 -13.42
N GLU A 141 7.94 -1.70 -12.28
CA GLU A 141 8.79 -1.23 -11.20
C GLU A 141 9.45 -2.40 -10.46
N PHE A 142 10.80 -2.43 -10.45
CA PHE A 142 11.58 -3.46 -9.81
C PHE A 142 12.62 -2.86 -8.87
N LEU A 143 12.44 -3.09 -7.57
CA LEU A 143 13.22 -2.48 -6.50
C LEU A 143 13.93 -3.56 -5.69
N ILE A 144 15.15 -3.28 -5.23
CA ILE A 144 15.88 -4.15 -4.31
C ILE A 144 16.48 -3.39 -3.14
N ALA A 145 16.61 -4.09 -2.02
CA ALA A 145 17.29 -3.61 -0.84
C ALA A 145 17.98 -4.75 -0.11
N GLU A 146 18.99 -4.40 0.69
CA GLU A 146 19.72 -5.31 1.57
C GLU A 146 20.04 -4.59 2.87
N GLY A 147 19.97 -5.29 4.01
CA GLY A 147 20.25 -4.69 5.30
C GLY A 147 19.83 -5.57 6.49
N SER A 148 19.64 -4.96 7.65
CA SER A 148 19.18 -5.63 8.84
C SER A 148 17.74 -6.19 8.67
N PHE A 149 17.35 -7.13 9.55
CA PHE A 149 15.99 -7.67 9.53
C PHE A 149 14.95 -6.60 9.80
N GLU A 150 15.26 -5.65 10.67
CA GLU A 150 14.41 -4.51 10.98
C GLU A 150 14.19 -3.64 9.74
N TYR A 151 15.23 -3.45 8.92
CA TYR A 151 15.13 -2.70 7.66
C TYR A 151 14.26 -3.44 6.64
N ILE A 152 14.44 -4.73 6.49
CA ILE A 152 13.60 -5.54 5.59
C ILE A 152 12.14 -5.55 6.08
N ASP A 153 11.90 -5.72 7.40
CA ASP A 153 10.54 -5.66 7.97
C ASP A 153 9.88 -4.30 7.72
N LYS A 154 10.64 -3.20 7.90
CA LYS A 154 10.18 -1.84 7.55
C LYS A 154 9.70 -1.77 6.09
N LEU A 155 10.52 -2.24 5.14
CA LEU A 155 10.19 -2.17 3.72
C LEU A 155 8.96 -3.03 3.40
N LEU A 156 8.87 -4.25 3.92
CA LEU A 156 7.70 -5.11 3.76
C LEU A 156 6.41 -4.44 4.29
N ASN A 157 6.49 -3.77 5.45
CA ASN A 157 5.35 -3.05 6.02
C ASN A 157 5.00 -1.75 5.29
N SER A 158 5.97 -1.09 4.66
CA SER A 158 5.77 0.13 3.88
C SER A 158 5.18 -0.14 2.50
N PHE A 159 5.72 -1.14 1.79
CA PHE A 159 5.30 -1.50 0.43
C PHE A 159 4.09 -2.44 0.40
N LYS A 160 3.80 -3.13 1.50
CA LYS A 160 2.63 -4.03 1.67
C LYS A 160 2.44 -4.99 0.50
N PRO A 161 3.44 -5.83 0.19
CA PRO A 161 3.35 -6.75 -0.94
C PRO A 161 2.12 -7.66 -0.80
N LYS A 162 1.46 -7.93 -1.91
CA LYS A 162 0.29 -8.81 -1.96
C LYS A 162 0.69 -10.29 -1.86
N GLU A 163 1.95 -10.60 -2.16
CA GLU A 163 2.52 -11.94 -2.09
C GLU A 163 4.02 -11.85 -1.76
N VAL A 164 4.52 -12.75 -0.91
CA VAL A 164 5.92 -12.80 -0.49
C VAL A 164 6.51 -14.19 -0.73
N LEU A 165 7.62 -14.22 -1.47
CA LEU A 165 8.37 -15.42 -1.77
C LEU A 165 9.51 -15.58 -0.78
N TYR A 166 9.77 -16.81 -0.34
CA TYR A 166 10.94 -17.14 0.45
C TYR A 166 11.39 -18.60 0.24
N GLN A 167 12.58 -18.93 0.73
CA GLN A 167 13.21 -20.23 0.58
C GLN A 167 12.48 -21.31 1.37
N LYS A 168 12.24 -22.46 0.73
CA LYS A 168 11.64 -23.65 1.37
C LYS A 168 12.43 -24.09 2.60
N GLY A 169 11.73 -24.47 3.65
CA GLY A 169 12.34 -24.84 4.94
C GLY A 169 12.59 -23.69 5.91
N LYS A 170 12.54 -22.41 5.47
CA LYS A 170 12.75 -21.23 6.33
C LYS A 170 11.45 -20.61 6.85
N GLY A 171 10.32 -21.31 6.81
CA GLY A 171 9.01 -20.74 7.17
C GLY A 171 8.91 -20.27 8.63
N ASN A 172 9.43 -21.06 9.58
CA ASN A 172 9.42 -20.69 11.00
C ASN A 172 10.28 -19.46 11.25
N ASP A 173 11.46 -19.40 10.63
CA ASP A 173 12.37 -18.24 10.77
C ASP A 173 11.74 -17.00 10.12
N PHE A 174 11.10 -17.15 8.96
CA PHE A 174 10.40 -16.05 8.29
C PHE A 174 9.28 -15.47 9.18
N VAL A 175 8.43 -16.32 9.76
CA VAL A 175 7.34 -15.88 10.65
C VAL A 175 7.89 -15.25 11.92
N ALA A 176 8.99 -15.76 12.48
CA ALA A 176 9.63 -15.20 13.65
C ALA A 176 10.21 -13.80 13.39
N LEU A 177 10.78 -13.55 12.18
CA LEU A 177 11.42 -12.28 11.84
C LEU A 177 10.42 -11.23 11.31
N PHE A 178 9.47 -11.63 10.47
CA PHE A 178 8.62 -10.71 9.70
C PHE A 178 7.12 -10.83 10.02
N GLY A 179 6.74 -11.82 10.84
CA GLY A 179 5.35 -12.11 11.20
C GLY A 179 4.59 -12.96 10.19
N GLY A 180 3.41 -13.47 10.60
CA GLY A 180 2.59 -14.42 9.82
C GLY A 180 1.45 -13.78 9.01
N LYS A 181 1.45 -12.45 8.81
CA LYS A 181 0.34 -11.73 8.14
C LYS A 181 0.41 -11.70 6.61
N PHE A 182 1.53 -12.09 6.03
CA PHE A 182 1.74 -12.05 4.57
C PHE A 182 1.17 -13.30 3.90
N TYR A 183 0.61 -13.11 2.71
CA TYR A 183 0.36 -14.23 1.81
C TYR A 183 1.70 -14.71 1.25
N THR A 184 2.08 -15.97 1.49
CA THR A 184 3.43 -16.43 1.20
C THR A 184 3.45 -17.62 0.25
N TYR A 185 4.54 -17.72 -0.52
CA TYR A 185 4.84 -18.88 -1.35
C TYR A 185 6.31 -19.27 -1.19
N THR A 186 6.59 -20.59 -1.12
CA THR A 186 7.95 -21.10 -0.94
C THR A 186 8.51 -21.66 -2.22
N MET A 187 9.78 -21.37 -2.49
CA MET A 187 10.51 -21.90 -3.63
C MET A 187 11.70 -22.74 -3.17
N ASP A 188 12.15 -23.66 -4.04
CA ASP A 188 13.24 -24.57 -3.76
C ASP A 188 14.56 -23.83 -3.53
N ASP A 189 15.45 -24.43 -2.73
CA ASP A 189 16.71 -23.84 -2.26
C ASP A 189 17.62 -23.35 -3.38
N TRP A 190 17.71 -24.10 -4.48
CA TRP A 190 18.58 -23.75 -5.60
C TRP A 190 18.21 -22.43 -6.31
N VAL A 191 16.97 -21.98 -6.17
CA VAL A 191 16.52 -20.69 -6.71
C VAL A 191 17.24 -19.52 -6.02
N TYR A 192 17.58 -19.69 -4.75
CA TYR A 192 18.24 -18.71 -3.90
C TYR A 192 19.79 -18.86 -3.88
N HIS A 193 20.38 -19.42 -4.93
CA HIS A 193 21.82 -19.42 -5.14
C HIS A 193 22.27 -18.17 -5.93
N GLU A 194 23.36 -17.55 -5.49
CA GLU A 194 23.89 -16.32 -6.07
C GLU A 194 24.15 -16.44 -7.57
N ASP A 195 24.90 -17.47 -8.00
CA ASP A 195 25.23 -17.69 -9.41
C ASP A 195 23.97 -17.80 -10.31
N ALA A 196 22.95 -18.52 -9.83
CA ALA A 196 21.70 -18.70 -10.56
C ALA A 196 20.90 -17.39 -10.65
N ALA A 197 20.89 -16.59 -9.59
CA ALA A 197 20.23 -15.30 -9.52
C ALA A 197 20.91 -14.28 -10.46
N VAL A 198 22.22 -14.15 -10.36
CA VAL A 198 23.02 -13.23 -11.20
C VAL A 198 22.86 -13.58 -12.68
N ASP A 199 23.03 -14.86 -13.06
CA ASP A 199 22.90 -15.29 -14.46
C ASP A 199 21.50 -14.97 -15.02
N ARG A 200 20.44 -15.14 -14.22
CA ARG A 200 19.07 -14.83 -14.62
C ARG A 200 18.85 -13.33 -14.82
N LEU A 201 19.37 -12.49 -13.94
CA LEU A 201 19.31 -11.04 -14.06
C LEU A 201 20.12 -10.54 -15.29
N LEU A 202 21.32 -11.08 -15.52
CA LEU A 202 22.14 -10.73 -16.68
C LEU A 202 21.44 -11.08 -18.00
N ARG A 203 20.78 -12.23 -18.07
CA ARG A 203 19.97 -12.64 -19.25
C ARG A 203 18.75 -11.74 -19.45
N HIS A 204 18.01 -11.44 -18.37
CA HIS A 204 16.84 -10.59 -18.45
C HIS A 204 17.18 -9.19 -18.97
N PHE A 205 18.19 -8.54 -18.39
CA PHE A 205 18.61 -7.20 -18.77
C PHE A 205 19.55 -7.17 -19.98
N GLN A 206 19.88 -8.32 -20.57
CA GLN A 206 20.77 -8.46 -21.72
C GLN A 206 22.12 -7.74 -21.53
N THR A 207 22.68 -7.83 -20.32
CA THR A 207 23.92 -7.16 -19.91
C THR A 207 24.98 -8.16 -19.47
N LYS A 208 26.25 -7.73 -19.49
CA LYS A 208 27.38 -8.53 -19.01
C LYS A 208 27.70 -8.29 -17.52
N SER A 209 27.11 -7.25 -16.92
CA SER A 209 27.40 -6.88 -15.54
C SER A 209 26.26 -6.08 -14.95
N LEU A 210 25.99 -6.28 -13.66
CA LEU A 210 25.01 -5.52 -12.88
C LEU A 210 25.55 -4.19 -12.33
N LYS A 211 26.84 -3.84 -12.62
CA LYS A 211 27.46 -2.59 -12.17
C LYS A 211 26.73 -1.35 -12.65
N GLY A 212 26.20 -1.37 -13.87
CA GLY A 212 25.43 -0.25 -14.42
C GLY A 212 24.14 0.07 -13.69
N TYR A 213 23.59 -0.91 -12.94
CA TYR A 213 22.41 -0.75 -12.10
C TYR A 213 22.75 -0.34 -10.65
N GLY A 214 24.04 -0.28 -10.26
CA GLY A 214 24.47 0.07 -8.90
C GLY A 214 24.13 -0.98 -7.83
N VAL A 215 23.91 -2.23 -8.25
CA VAL A 215 23.41 -3.32 -7.37
C VAL A 215 24.40 -4.47 -7.20
N HIS A 216 25.60 -4.36 -7.78
CA HIS A 216 26.59 -5.45 -7.81
C HIS A 216 27.19 -5.80 -6.44
N GLU A 217 27.03 -4.93 -5.44
CA GLU A 217 27.48 -5.15 -4.06
C GLU A 217 26.39 -5.77 -3.17
N LEU A 218 25.18 -5.92 -3.69
CA LEU A 218 24.02 -6.40 -2.92
C LEU A 218 23.79 -7.90 -3.13
N ASN A 219 24.47 -8.74 -2.36
CA ASN A 219 24.35 -10.19 -2.54
C ASN A 219 22.95 -10.70 -2.25
N TYR A 220 22.40 -10.40 -1.07
CA TYR A 220 21.07 -10.90 -0.65
C TYR A 220 19.94 -10.28 -1.47
N GLY A 221 20.06 -9.00 -1.80
CA GLY A 221 19.08 -8.29 -2.65
C GLY A 221 19.06 -8.86 -4.08
N VAL A 222 20.22 -9.14 -4.66
CA VAL A 222 20.36 -9.75 -5.99
C VAL A 222 19.79 -11.16 -6.02
N ILE A 223 20.05 -11.97 -4.99
CA ILE A 223 19.46 -13.32 -4.86
C ILE A 223 17.93 -13.24 -4.80
N ALA A 224 17.40 -12.32 -3.99
CA ALA A 224 15.95 -12.11 -3.91
C ALA A 224 15.35 -11.68 -5.26
N ALA A 225 16.02 -10.80 -6.01
CA ALA A 225 15.58 -10.36 -7.33
C ALA A 225 15.62 -11.49 -8.37
N GLY A 226 16.67 -12.32 -8.36
CA GLY A 226 16.74 -13.49 -9.20
C GLY A 226 15.62 -14.51 -8.94
N ALA A 227 15.21 -14.65 -7.68
CA ALA A 227 14.08 -15.47 -7.28
C ALA A 227 12.74 -14.94 -7.82
N VAL A 228 12.54 -13.60 -7.81
CA VAL A 228 11.36 -12.98 -8.45
C VAL A 228 11.28 -13.31 -9.93
N LEU A 229 12.37 -13.15 -10.69
CA LEU A 229 12.37 -13.48 -12.11
C LEU A 229 12.12 -14.97 -12.36
N HIS A 230 12.67 -15.87 -11.51
CA HIS A 230 12.36 -17.28 -11.60
C HIS A 230 10.87 -17.57 -11.38
N TYR A 231 10.25 -16.87 -10.46
CA TYR A 231 8.82 -17.03 -10.20
C TYR A 231 7.96 -16.58 -11.39
N LEU A 232 8.39 -15.55 -12.13
CA LEU A 232 7.72 -15.16 -13.38
C LEU A 232 7.75 -16.31 -14.41
N ASP A 233 8.89 -17.00 -14.54
CA ASP A 233 9.01 -18.16 -15.44
C ASP A 233 8.08 -19.29 -15.00
N LEU A 234 8.03 -19.62 -13.70
CA LEU A 234 7.15 -20.64 -13.13
C LEU A 234 5.67 -20.33 -13.36
N THR A 235 5.31 -19.06 -13.37
CA THR A 235 3.93 -18.58 -13.55
C THR A 235 3.59 -18.27 -15.00
N GLN A 236 4.46 -18.61 -15.95
CA GLN A 236 4.30 -18.45 -17.40
C GLN A 236 4.24 -16.97 -17.85
N HIS A 237 4.86 -16.06 -17.10
CA HIS A 237 5.00 -14.65 -17.50
C HIS A 237 6.33 -14.46 -18.24
N HIS A 238 6.38 -14.82 -19.52
CA HIS A 238 7.62 -14.75 -20.31
C HIS A 238 7.82 -13.40 -21.02
N GLN A 239 6.74 -12.66 -21.28
CA GLN A 239 6.78 -11.35 -21.93
C GLN A 239 6.87 -10.24 -20.88
N VAL A 240 8.09 -9.95 -20.41
CA VAL A 240 8.35 -9.00 -19.33
C VAL A 240 9.34 -7.91 -19.72
N GLN A 241 9.34 -7.53 -21.00
CA GLN A 241 10.25 -6.53 -21.57
C GLN A 241 10.11 -5.14 -20.95
N HIS A 242 8.99 -4.83 -20.32
CA HIS A 242 8.76 -3.58 -19.60
C HIS A 242 9.47 -3.51 -18.26
N ILE A 243 10.03 -4.59 -17.74
CA ILE A 243 10.93 -4.56 -16.59
C ILE A 243 12.32 -4.17 -17.10
N THR A 244 12.51 -2.86 -17.29
CA THR A 244 13.70 -2.31 -17.96
C THR A 244 14.81 -1.92 -17.00
N ALA A 245 14.52 -1.79 -15.71
CA ALA A 245 15.46 -1.31 -14.71
C ALA A 245 15.32 -2.08 -13.39
N LEU A 246 16.43 -2.17 -12.66
CA LEU A 246 16.48 -2.65 -11.28
C LEU A 246 17.03 -1.53 -10.41
N SER A 247 16.22 -1.02 -9.49
CA SER A 247 16.56 0.14 -8.69
C SER A 247 16.85 -0.26 -7.24
N ARG A 248 17.97 0.26 -6.71
CA ARG A 248 18.34 0.07 -5.31
C ARG A 248 17.60 1.06 -4.42
N ILE A 249 17.02 0.56 -3.31
CA ILE A 249 16.56 1.40 -2.19
C ILE A 249 17.75 1.53 -1.22
N GLU A 250 18.34 2.72 -1.17
CA GLU A 250 19.49 3.00 -0.31
C GLU A 250 19.00 3.52 1.04
N GLU A 251 19.30 2.79 2.11
CA GLU A 251 18.88 3.14 3.48
C GLU A 251 19.37 4.54 3.89
N ASP A 252 20.59 4.89 3.45
CA ASP A 252 21.21 6.17 3.81
C ASP A 252 20.54 7.39 3.17
N LYS A 253 19.77 7.21 2.08
CA LYS A 253 19.07 8.31 1.38
C LYS A 253 17.74 8.67 1.99
N TYR A 254 17.15 7.78 2.80
CA TYR A 254 15.78 7.94 3.28
C TYR A 254 15.69 7.94 4.80
N VAL A 255 14.70 8.66 5.31
CA VAL A 255 14.36 8.66 6.73
C VAL A 255 13.89 7.27 7.16
N TRP A 256 14.41 6.82 8.28
CA TRP A 256 13.94 5.59 8.88
C TRP A 256 12.58 5.80 9.56
N LEU A 257 11.60 5.02 9.17
CA LEU A 257 10.28 4.92 9.79
C LEU A 257 10.03 3.45 10.09
N ASP A 258 9.92 3.07 11.35
CA ASP A 258 9.57 1.70 11.70
C ASP A 258 8.06 1.43 11.51
N ARG A 259 7.67 0.16 11.61
CA ARG A 259 6.25 -0.25 11.44
C ARG A 259 5.33 0.42 12.47
N PHE A 260 5.84 0.68 13.67
CA PHE A 260 5.07 1.30 14.75
C PHE A 260 4.82 2.77 14.43
N THR A 261 5.85 3.48 13.97
CA THR A 261 5.76 4.88 13.53
C THR A 261 4.80 5.06 12.37
N ILE A 262 4.87 4.21 11.33
CA ILE A 262 3.93 4.24 10.19
C ILE A 262 2.48 4.10 10.67
N ARG A 263 2.23 3.17 11.61
CA ARG A 263 0.90 2.93 12.19
C ARG A 263 0.46 4.07 13.10
N ASN A 264 1.33 4.50 14.04
CA ASN A 264 1.00 5.49 15.06
C ASN A 264 0.77 6.90 14.47
N LEU A 265 1.45 7.24 13.38
CA LEU A 265 1.24 8.48 12.63
C LEU A 265 0.07 8.39 11.63
N GLU A 266 -0.56 7.21 11.50
CA GLU A 266 -1.68 6.98 10.58
C GLU A 266 -1.36 7.41 9.14
N LEU A 267 -0.18 7.03 8.64
CA LEU A 267 0.28 7.49 7.33
C LEU A 267 -0.57 6.93 6.19
N PHE A 268 -0.87 5.61 6.21
CA PHE A 268 -1.56 4.87 5.12
C PHE A 268 -2.86 4.18 5.54
N GLY A 269 -3.15 4.11 6.82
CA GLY A 269 -4.33 3.44 7.37
C GLY A 269 -4.66 3.96 8.75
N THR A 270 -5.92 3.89 9.13
CA THR A 270 -6.44 4.28 10.43
C THR A 270 -7.03 3.06 11.13
N ILE A 271 -7.01 3.07 12.47
CA ILE A 271 -7.68 2.05 13.29
C ILE A 271 -9.19 2.35 13.39
N ASN A 272 -9.55 3.64 13.37
CA ASN A 272 -10.92 4.09 13.54
C ASN A 272 -11.60 4.29 12.18
N GLU A 273 -12.79 3.73 12.02
CA GLU A 273 -13.62 3.96 10.83
C GLU A 273 -13.96 5.47 10.69
N GLY A 274 -13.78 5.98 9.47
CA GLY A 274 -14.05 7.39 9.14
C GLY A 274 -12.92 8.38 9.45
N ALA A 275 -11.85 7.96 10.12
CA ALA A 275 -10.67 8.80 10.31
C ALA A 275 -9.87 8.93 9.00
N LYS A 276 -9.26 10.11 8.77
CA LYS A 276 -8.41 10.37 7.60
C LYS A 276 -6.95 10.02 7.90
N THR A 277 -6.24 9.60 6.86
CA THR A 277 -4.78 9.39 6.89
C THR A 277 -4.03 10.59 6.34
N LEU A 278 -2.72 10.68 6.58
CA LEU A 278 -1.87 11.70 5.96
C LEU A 278 -1.94 11.63 4.42
N VAL A 279 -1.89 10.42 3.85
CA VAL A 279 -2.03 10.22 2.40
C VAL A 279 -3.32 10.84 1.88
N GLN A 280 -4.46 10.60 2.52
CA GLN A 280 -5.75 11.15 2.07
C GLN A 280 -5.81 12.69 2.12
N VAL A 281 -5.05 13.29 3.01
CA VAL A 281 -4.92 14.77 3.08
C VAL A 281 -4.08 15.30 1.92
N LEU A 282 -2.94 14.67 1.65
CA LEU A 282 -1.94 15.13 0.67
C LEU A 282 -2.22 14.67 -0.76
N ASP A 283 -2.88 13.52 -0.95
CA ASP A 283 -3.15 12.97 -2.28
C ASP A 283 -4.29 13.70 -2.99
N LYS A 284 -3.92 14.72 -3.74
CA LYS A 284 -4.76 15.43 -4.70
C LYS A 284 -4.27 15.21 -6.12
N THR A 285 -3.44 14.18 -6.31
CA THR A 285 -2.92 13.81 -7.62
C THR A 285 -4.05 13.44 -8.58
N ILE A 286 -3.86 13.77 -9.83
CA ILE A 286 -4.84 13.54 -10.90
C ILE A 286 -4.64 12.14 -11.49
N SER A 287 -3.37 11.78 -11.75
CA SER A 287 -3.02 10.49 -12.34
C SER A 287 -2.86 9.39 -11.28
N PRO A 288 -3.22 8.14 -11.61
CA PRO A 288 -2.92 6.99 -10.74
C PRO A 288 -1.43 6.83 -10.45
N MET A 289 -0.56 7.15 -11.42
CA MET A 289 0.90 7.12 -11.30
C MET A 289 1.39 8.09 -10.23
N GLY A 290 0.87 9.31 -10.21
CA GLY A 290 1.16 10.31 -9.17
C GLY A 290 0.77 9.82 -7.79
N SER A 291 -0.41 9.20 -7.63
CA SER A 291 -0.85 8.65 -6.34
C SER A 291 0.06 7.54 -5.83
N ARG A 292 0.49 6.61 -6.70
CA ARG A 292 1.47 5.55 -6.36
C ARG A 292 2.80 6.15 -5.93
N LEU A 293 3.31 7.11 -6.67
CA LEU A 293 4.56 7.80 -6.36
C LEU A 293 4.48 8.58 -5.04
N LEU A 294 3.38 9.28 -4.77
CA LEU A 294 3.18 10.02 -3.53
C LEU A 294 3.22 9.10 -2.31
N LYS A 295 2.54 7.95 -2.38
CA LYS A 295 2.61 6.94 -1.30
C LYS A 295 4.04 6.47 -1.05
N ARG A 296 4.82 6.25 -2.11
CA ARG A 296 6.24 5.91 -2.00
C ARG A 296 7.07 7.04 -1.38
N TRP A 297 6.82 8.29 -1.74
CA TRP A 297 7.51 9.43 -1.11
C TRP A 297 7.23 9.55 0.38
N ILE A 298 6.00 9.27 0.81
CA ILE A 298 5.62 9.25 2.23
C ILE A 298 6.28 8.07 2.96
N ALA A 299 6.39 6.90 2.32
CA ALA A 299 7.07 5.73 2.88
C ALA A 299 8.59 5.89 2.98
N LEU A 300 9.18 6.68 2.08
CA LEU A 300 10.62 6.91 1.92
C LEU A 300 10.92 8.42 1.85
N PRO A 301 10.77 9.19 2.97
CA PRO A 301 11.11 10.61 3.00
C PRO A 301 12.61 10.80 2.80
N LEU A 302 13.00 11.89 2.16
CA LEU A 302 14.39 12.16 1.81
C LEU A 302 15.21 12.69 2.99
N LYS A 303 16.51 12.38 3.00
CA LYS A 303 17.51 13.05 3.84
C LYS A 303 18.31 14.09 3.06
N GLU A 304 18.41 13.94 1.75
CA GLU A 304 19.22 14.82 0.90
C GLU A 304 18.56 16.19 0.73
N ILE A 305 19.18 17.21 1.30
CA ILE A 305 18.66 18.59 1.32
C ILE A 305 18.45 19.15 -0.09
N ALA A 306 19.39 18.88 -1.01
CA ALA A 306 19.29 19.37 -2.39
C ALA A 306 18.04 18.83 -3.09
N ALA A 307 17.78 17.53 -2.96
CA ALA A 307 16.61 16.88 -3.56
C ALA A 307 15.29 17.36 -2.93
N ILE A 308 15.30 17.65 -1.63
CA ILE A 308 14.12 18.23 -0.94
C ILE A 308 13.86 19.64 -1.46
N ASN A 309 14.90 20.48 -1.54
CA ASN A 309 14.80 21.84 -2.03
C ASN A 309 14.36 21.89 -3.50
N ASP A 310 14.82 20.97 -4.35
CA ASP A 310 14.36 20.86 -5.73
C ASP A 310 12.83 20.67 -5.78
N ARG A 311 12.28 19.77 -4.96
CA ARG A 311 10.82 19.57 -4.87
C ARG A 311 10.09 20.82 -4.38
N GLN A 312 10.56 21.41 -3.28
CA GLN A 312 9.97 22.60 -2.68
C GLN A 312 10.01 23.80 -3.64
N SER A 313 11.06 23.96 -4.44
CA SER A 313 11.16 25.05 -5.41
C SER A 313 10.08 24.98 -6.49
N VAL A 314 9.77 23.76 -6.95
CA VAL A 314 8.67 23.54 -7.91
C VAL A 314 7.31 23.79 -7.26
N VAL A 315 7.13 23.36 -6.00
CA VAL A 315 5.91 23.65 -5.24
C VAL A 315 5.71 25.15 -5.09
N GLU A 316 6.76 25.88 -4.70
CA GLU A 316 6.72 27.35 -4.57
C GLU A 316 6.38 28.04 -5.88
N TYR A 317 6.95 27.56 -6.98
CA TYR A 317 6.67 28.06 -8.31
C TYR A 317 5.15 27.99 -8.60
N PHE A 318 4.53 26.83 -8.39
CA PHE A 318 3.11 26.63 -8.69
C PHE A 318 2.17 27.27 -7.64
N VAL A 319 2.60 27.48 -6.42
CA VAL A 319 1.86 28.31 -5.44
C VAL A 319 1.76 29.76 -5.92
N SER A 320 2.84 30.26 -6.58
CA SER A 320 2.88 31.62 -7.12
C SER A 320 2.24 31.77 -8.51
N HIS A 321 1.98 30.66 -9.21
CA HIS A 321 1.44 30.61 -10.58
C HIS A 321 0.22 29.66 -10.66
N PRO A 322 -0.90 29.99 -10.04
CA PRO A 322 -2.06 29.10 -9.95
C PRO A 322 -2.71 28.77 -11.31
N ASP A 323 -2.76 29.74 -12.22
CA ASP A 323 -3.35 29.54 -13.57
C ASP A 323 -2.54 28.50 -14.39
N GLU A 324 -1.22 28.56 -14.29
CA GLU A 324 -0.31 27.62 -14.95
C GLU A 324 -0.39 26.23 -14.35
N LYS A 325 -0.59 26.16 -13.03
CA LYS A 325 -0.87 24.90 -12.33
C LYS A 325 -2.14 24.24 -12.88
N GLU A 326 -3.25 24.98 -13.00
CA GLU A 326 -4.53 24.48 -13.50
C GLU A 326 -4.40 23.99 -14.96
N LEU A 327 -3.69 24.76 -15.80
CA LEU A 327 -3.41 24.36 -17.18
C LEU A 327 -2.68 23.01 -17.26
N LEU A 328 -1.65 22.79 -16.44
CA LEU A 328 -0.91 21.52 -16.42
C LEU A 328 -1.77 20.38 -15.85
N GLU A 329 -2.58 20.64 -14.85
CA GLU A 329 -3.54 19.66 -14.31
C GLU A 329 -4.53 19.19 -15.37
N ASP A 330 -5.01 20.08 -16.24
CA ASP A 330 -5.90 19.72 -17.34
C ASP A 330 -5.22 18.84 -18.40
N HIS A 331 -3.95 19.09 -18.69
CA HIS A 331 -3.18 18.21 -19.56
C HIS A 331 -2.92 16.84 -18.91
N ILE A 332 -2.56 16.80 -17.63
CA ILE A 332 -2.31 15.52 -16.90
C ILE A 332 -3.60 14.68 -16.85
N ARG A 333 -4.77 15.30 -16.74
CA ARG A 333 -6.07 14.61 -16.72
C ARG A 333 -6.31 13.79 -18.01
N GLN A 334 -5.73 14.20 -19.12
CA GLN A 334 -5.84 13.49 -20.40
C GLN A 334 -4.87 12.30 -20.53
N ILE A 335 -3.83 12.24 -19.68
CA ILE A 335 -2.76 11.24 -19.78
C ILE A 335 -3.22 9.85 -19.32
N GLY A 336 -3.92 9.77 -18.19
CA GLY A 336 -4.33 8.48 -17.61
C GLY A 336 -3.17 7.72 -16.96
N ASP A 337 -3.14 6.39 -17.12
CA ASP A 337 -2.15 5.50 -16.48
C ASP A 337 -1.15 4.93 -17.50
N LEU A 338 -0.15 5.72 -17.86
CA LEU A 338 0.86 5.32 -18.84
C LEU A 338 1.70 4.11 -18.40
N GLU A 339 1.99 3.97 -17.10
CA GLU A 339 2.76 2.83 -16.59
C GLU A 339 2.05 1.52 -16.90
N ARG A 340 0.75 1.44 -16.62
CA ARG A 340 -0.04 0.23 -16.87
C ARG A 340 -0.34 -0.01 -18.34
N ILE A 341 -0.58 1.05 -19.11
CA ILE A 341 -0.82 0.91 -20.57
C ILE A 341 0.43 0.34 -21.24
N ILE A 342 1.62 0.87 -20.97
CA ILE A 342 2.84 0.41 -21.63
C ILE A 342 3.24 -1.01 -21.19
N SER A 343 2.92 -1.40 -19.96
CA SER A 343 3.11 -2.77 -19.50
C SER A 343 2.19 -3.75 -20.24
N LYS A 344 0.93 -3.39 -20.50
CA LYS A 344 0.02 -4.19 -21.36
C LYS A 344 0.54 -4.33 -22.78
N VAL A 345 1.15 -3.28 -23.35
CA VAL A 345 1.81 -3.35 -24.66
C VAL A 345 2.90 -4.42 -24.63
N ALA A 346 3.78 -4.39 -23.63
CA ALA A 346 4.90 -5.31 -23.52
C ALA A 346 4.47 -6.79 -23.44
N VAL A 347 3.36 -7.06 -22.74
CA VAL A 347 2.82 -8.43 -22.58
C VAL A 347 1.81 -8.82 -23.67
N GLY A 348 1.58 -7.96 -24.68
CA GLY A 348 0.63 -8.22 -25.77
C GLY A 348 -0.84 -8.25 -25.36
N ARG A 349 -1.21 -7.61 -24.23
CA ARG A 349 -2.59 -7.57 -23.69
C ARG A 349 -3.26 -6.21 -23.84
N VAL A 350 -2.65 -5.31 -24.59
CA VAL A 350 -3.20 -4.00 -24.87
C VAL A 350 -4.40 -4.12 -25.82
N ASN A 351 -5.47 -3.41 -25.53
CA ASN A 351 -6.65 -3.35 -26.39
C ASN A 351 -6.65 -2.06 -27.25
N PRO A 352 -7.49 -1.94 -28.29
CA PRO A 352 -7.50 -0.78 -29.15
C PRO A 352 -7.80 0.55 -28.45
N ARG A 353 -8.62 0.55 -27.39
CA ARG A 353 -8.88 1.76 -26.59
C ARG A 353 -7.69 2.18 -25.75
N ASP A 354 -6.93 1.21 -25.21
CA ASP A 354 -5.67 1.50 -24.49
C ASP A 354 -4.67 2.19 -25.44
N VAL A 355 -4.60 1.77 -26.73
CA VAL A 355 -3.71 2.38 -27.74
C VAL A 355 -4.16 3.81 -28.07
N VAL A 356 -5.46 4.07 -28.19
CA VAL A 356 -5.99 5.43 -28.36
C VAL A 356 -5.70 6.29 -27.13
N GLN A 357 -5.85 5.73 -25.92
CA GLN A 357 -5.48 6.44 -24.69
C GLN A 357 -3.98 6.78 -24.65
N LEU A 358 -3.12 5.86 -25.08
CA LEU A 358 -1.67 6.13 -25.21
C LEU A 358 -1.41 7.29 -26.18
N LYS A 359 -2.07 7.32 -27.35
CA LYS A 359 -1.99 8.43 -28.29
C LYS A 359 -2.38 9.76 -27.65
N ASN A 360 -3.52 9.79 -26.95
CA ASN A 360 -4.01 10.99 -26.26
C ASN A 360 -3.02 11.47 -25.20
N ALA A 361 -2.45 10.53 -24.44
CA ALA A 361 -1.43 10.81 -23.45
C ALA A 361 -0.16 11.43 -24.07
N LEU A 362 0.36 10.84 -25.14
CA LEU A 362 1.54 11.35 -25.86
C LEU A 362 1.26 12.74 -26.46
N THR A 363 0.04 13.00 -26.89
CA THR A 363 -0.39 14.32 -27.37
C THR A 363 -0.40 15.34 -26.23
N ALA A 364 -0.86 14.98 -25.04
CA ALA A 364 -0.89 15.85 -23.88
C ALA A 364 0.49 16.15 -23.29
N ILE A 365 1.48 15.27 -23.52
CA ILE A 365 2.88 15.47 -23.06
C ILE A 365 3.54 16.63 -23.81
N GLU A 366 3.23 16.86 -25.07
CA GLU A 366 3.89 17.90 -25.87
C GLU A 366 3.68 19.33 -25.32
N PRO A 367 2.46 19.79 -25.01
CA PRO A 367 2.24 21.09 -24.36
C PRO A 367 2.88 21.17 -22.97
N ILE A 368 2.89 20.08 -22.17
CA ILE A 368 3.58 20.04 -20.86
C ILE A 368 5.08 20.26 -21.06
N LYS A 369 5.69 19.56 -22.01
CA LYS A 369 7.10 19.71 -22.35
C LYS A 369 7.44 21.13 -22.78
N THR A 370 6.64 21.68 -23.70
CA THR A 370 6.82 23.04 -24.23
C THR A 370 6.71 24.08 -23.13
N TYR A 371 5.72 23.96 -22.27
CA TYR A 371 5.53 24.84 -21.12
C TYR A 371 6.74 24.74 -20.18
N ALA A 372 7.12 23.55 -19.74
CA ALA A 372 8.23 23.35 -18.80
C ALA A 372 9.58 23.87 -19.35
N ALA A 373 9.83 23.68 -20.65
CA ALA A 373 11.00 24.22 -21.34
C ALA A 373 11.00 25.76 -21.45
N GLY A 374 9.82 26.37 -21.53
CA GLY A 374 9.65 27.83 -21.60
C GLY A 374 9.83 28.57 -20.26
N THR A 375 9.84 27.84 -19.14
CA THR A 375 10.03 28.43 -17.81
C THR A 375 11.51 28.76 -17.57
N LYS A 376 11.77 29.69 -16.62
CA LYS A 376 13.14 29.94 -16.13
C LYS A 376 13.49 29.04 -14.93
N HIS A 377 12.67 28.07 -14.62
CA HIS A 377 12.83 27.20 -13.46
C HIS A 377 13.67 25.95 -13.81
N GLU A 378 14.82 25.82 -13.20
CA GLU A 378 15.83 24.79 -13.55
C GLU A 378 15.28 23.36 -13.47
N VAL A 379 14.52 23.04 -12.41
CA VAL A 379 13.97 21.68 -12.22
C VAL A 379 12.90 21.36 -13.27
N LEU A 380 12.06 22.36 -13.63
CA LEU A 380 11.06 22.17 -14.69
C LEU A 380 11.72 22.00 -16.06
N ASN A 381 12.82 22.72 -16.32
CA ASN A 381 13.60 22.51 -17.55
C ASN A 381 14.18 21.08 -17.62
N ARG A 382 14.73 20.57 -16.51
CA ARG A 382 15.19 19.16 -16.43
C ARG A 382 14.04 18.16 -16.68
N PHE A 383 12.82 18.45 -16.26
CA PHE A 383 11.65 17.63 -16.60
C PHE A 383 11.34 17.68 -18.10
N ALA A 384 11.39 18.87 -18.71
CA ALA A 384 11.16 19.03 -20.14
C ALA A 384 12.17 18.26 -21.00
N GLU A 385 13.45 18.23 -20.59
CA GLU A 385 14.50 17.47 -21.27
C GLU A 385 14.23 15.95 -21.26
N GLN A 386 13.66 15.43 -20.18
CA GLN A 386 13.34 14.02 -20.02
C GLN A 386 12.04 13.60 -20.75
N LEU A 387 11.12 14.53 -21.01
CA LEU A 387 9.86 14.25 -21.70
C LEU A 387 10.06 14.02 -23.20
N ASN A 388 9.49 12.94 -23.71
CA ASN A 388 9.52 12.60 -25.13
C ASN A 388 8.09 12.41 -25.66
N PRO A 389 7.56 13.28 -26.51
CA PRO A 389 6.22 13.14 -27.10
C PRO A 389 6.06 11.94 -28.02
N CYS A 390 7.13 11.21 -28.34
CA CYS A 390 7.12 10.04 -29.22
C CYS A 390 6.31 10.26 -30.50
N THR A 391 6.56 11.38 -31.20
CA THR A 391 5.73 11.89 -32.31
C THR A 391 5.50 10.87 -33.42
N SER A 392 6.56 10.12 -33.81
CA SER A 392 6.46 9.13 -34.89
C SER A 392 5.41 8.05 -34.60
N ILE A 393 5.46 7.46 -33.40
CA ILE A 393 4.50 6.40 -33.05
C ILE A 393 3.12 6.97 -32.74
N ARG A 394 3.03 8.15 -32.12
CA ARG A 394 1.78 8.89 -31.89
C ARG A 394 1.04 9.12 -33.20
N ASP A 395 1.73 9.66 -34.20
CA ASP A 395 1.16 9.99 -35.52
C ASP A 395 0.80 8.72 -36.30
N ARG A 396 1.54 7.61 -36.08
CA ARG A 396 1.22 6.30 -36.62
C ARG A 396 -0.10 5.77 -36.03
N ILE A 397 -0.26 5.83 -34.70
CA ILE A 397 -1.51 5.43 -34.04
C ILE A 397 -2.67 6.27 -34.56
N ASP A 398 -2.50 7.60 -34.64
CA ASP A 398 -3.54 8.49 -35.11
C ASP A 398 -3.94 8.19 -36.58
N ARG A 399 -3.00 7.85 -37.43
CA ARG A 399 -3.29 7.47 -38.82
C ARG A 399 -3.99 6.13 -38.93
N GLU A 400 -3.56 5.10 -38.15
CA GLU A 400 -4.00 3.71 -38.35
C GLU A 400 -5.26 3.34 -37.58
N ILE A 401 -5.46 3.87 -36.35
CA ILE A 401 -6.56 3.46 -35.47
C ILE A 401 -7.72 4.45 -35.48
N THR A 402 -8.96 3.95 -35.46
CA THR A 402 -10.15 4.77 -35.34
C THR A 402 -10.19 5.51 -33.98
N ASN A 403 -10.85 6.67 -33.92
CA ASN A 403 -10.87 7.50 -32.73
C ASN A 403 -11.66 6.87 -31.55
N ASP A 404 -12.69 6.08 -31.83
CA ASP A 404 -13.46 5.33 -30.82
C ASP A 404 -13.56 3.86 -31.24
N PRO A 405 -12.47 3.09 -31.09
CA PRO A 405 -12.48 1.68 -31.47
C PRO A 405 -13.25 0.84 -30.44
N PRO A 406 -13.76 -0.33 -30.84
CA PRO A 406 -14.28 -1.30 -29.90
C PRO A 406 -13.16 -1.80 -28.97
N VAL A 407 -13.54 -2.24 -27.76
CA VAL A 407 -12.58 -2.83 -26.81
C VAL A 407 -11.99 -4.13 -27.35
N LEU A 408 -12.81 -4.95 -27.97
CA LEU A 408 -12.43 -6.27 -28.47
C LEU A 408 -12.14 -6.20 -29.97
N LEU A 409 -10.96 -6.65 -30.40
CA LEU A 409 -10.53 -6.75 -31.80
C LEU A 409 -11.50 -7.57 -32.66
N ASN A 410 -12.08 -8.62 -32.12
CA ASN A 410 -13.01 -9.50 -32.84
C ASN A 410 -14.36 -8.87 -33.20
N ARG A 411 -14.60 -7.60 -32.81
CA ARG A 411 -15.78 -6.84 -33.25
C ARG A 411 -15.56 -6.12 -34.57
N GLY A 412 -14.31 -6.00 -35.02
CA GLY A 412 -13.94 -5.26 -36.21
C GLY A 412 -14.11 -3.73 -36.09
N GLY A 413 -13.71 -2.99 -37.11
CA GLY A 413 -13.83 -1.53 -37.14
C GLY A 413 -12.74 -0.81 -36.35
N VAL A 414 -11.60 -1.44 -36.13
CA VAL A 414 -10.47 -0.90 -35.39
C VAL A 414 -9.56 -0.03 -36.25
N ILE A 415 -9.32 -0.44 -37.50
CA ILE A 415 -8.39 0.23 -38.42
C ILE A 415 -9.13 1.27 -39.28
N LYS A 416 -8.55 2.45 -39.45
CA LYS A 416 -9.09 3.51 -40.29
C LYS A 416 -9.15 3.08 -41.79
N PRO A 417 -10.09 3.61 -42.61
CA PRO A 417 -10.04 3.45 -44.05
C PRO A 417 -8.77 4.07 -44.64
N GLY A 418 -8.30 3.52 -45.77
CA GLY A 418 -7.13 4.03 -46.50
C GLY A 418 -5.79 3.54 -45.96
N ILE A 419 -5.77 2.58 -45.02
CA ILE A 419 -4.54 1.99 -44.47
C ILE A 419 -4.09 0.74 -45.28
N SER A 420 -5.05 -0.01 -45.78
CA SER A 420 -4.78 -1.22 -46.59
C SER A 420 -5.86 -1.33 -47.70
N ASP A 421 -5.41 -1.32 -48.93
CA ASP A 421 -6.30 -1.48 -50.09
C ASP A 421 -7.06 -2.81 -50.02
N GLU A 422 -6.41 -3.90 -49.58
CA GLU A 422 -7.01 -5.21 -49.36
C GLU A 422 -8.16 -5.14 -48.34
N LEU A 423 -7.95 -4.43 -47.21
CA LEU A 423 -8.97 -4.26 -46.20
C LEU A 423 -10.17 -3.46 -46.70
N ASP A 424 -9.92 -2.40 -47.42
CA ASP A 424 -10.96 -1.53 -47.97
C ASP A 424 -11.78 -2.22 -49.04
N ASP A 425 -11.16 -3.05 -49.88
CA ASP A 425 -11.86 -3.86 -50.87
C ASP A 425 -12.71 -4.96 -50.19
N LEU A 426 -12.22 -5.62 -49.16
CA LEU A 426 -13.03 -6.57 -48.39
C LEU A 426 -14.23 -5.88 -47.72
N ARG A 427 -14.04 -4.69 -47.17
CA ARG A 427 -15.14 -3.88 -46.61
C ARG A 427 -16.19 -3.51 -47.62
N LYS A 428 -15.79 -3.14 -48.87
CA LYS A 428 -16.72 -2.89 -49.99
C LYS A 428 -17.52 -4.14 -50.29
N ILE A 429 -16.88 -5.32 -50.37
CA ILE A 429 -17.55 -6.59 -50.61
C ILE A 429 -18.56 -6.90 -49.52
N ALA A 430 -18.19 -6.76 -48.24
CA ALA A 430 -19.07 -7.03 -47.10
C ALA A 430 -20.25 -6.05 -47.05
N TYR A 431 -20.04 -4.77 -47.40
CA TYR A 431 -21.08 -3.74 -47.42
C TYR A 431 -22.03 -3.94 -48.60
N SER A 432 -21.49 -4.13 -49.83
CA SER A 432 -22.33 -4.39 -51.03
C SER A 432 -23.11 -5.68 -50.90
N GLY A 433 -22.55 -6.69 -50.18
CA GLY A 433 -23.29 -7.92 -49.90
C GLY A 433 -24.49 -7.71 -48.97
N LYS A 434 -24.37 -6.84 -47.97
CA LYS A 434 -25.51 -6.47 -47.08
C LYS A 434 -26.58 -5.67 -47.81
N ASP A 435 -26.17 -4.74 -48.66
CA ASP A 435 -27.10 -3.99 -49.50
C ASP A 435 -27.87 -4.92 -50.49
N TYR A 436 -27.15 -5.89 -51.04
CA TYR A 436 -27.77 -6.90 -51.90
C TYR A 436 -28.81 -7.77 -51.15
N LEU A 437 -28.49 -8.16 -49.87
CA LEU A 437 -29.46 -8.88 -49.05
C LEU A 437 -30.75 -8.04 -48.78
N ALA A 438 -30.60 -6.73 -48.59
CA ALA A 438 -31.73 -5.83 -48.42
C ALA A 438 -32.58 -5.76 -49.75
N GLN A 439 -31.92 -5.61 -50.89
CA GLN A 439 -32.57 -5.66 -52.21
C GLN A 439 -33.22 -7.02 -52.49
N MET A 440 -32.57 -8.12 -52.09
CA MET A 440 -33.14 -9.46 -52.18
C MET A 440 -34.40 -9.58 -51.30
N GLN A 441 -34.38 -9.05 -50.10
CA GLN A 441 -35.55 -9.05 -49.22
C GLN A 441 -36.73 -8.31 -49.86
N GLU A 442 -36.49 -7.16 -50.43
CA GLU A 442 -37.51 -6.37 -51.12
C GLU A 442 -38.06 -7.12 -52.38
N ARG A 443 -37.14 -7.60 -53.22
CA ARG A 443 -37.49 -8.39 -54.45
C ARG A 443 -38.28 -9.66 -54.09
N GLU A 444 -37.88 -10.41 -53.09
CA GLU A 444 -38.54 -11.64 -52.67
C GLU A 444 -39.89 -11.34 -51.97
N SER A 445 -39.99 -10.21 -51.26
CA SER A 445 -41.26 -9.74 -50.70
C SER A 445 -42.28 -9.37 -51.78
N GLU A 446 -41.82 -8.71 -52.81
CA GLU A 446 -42.69 -8.38 -54.00
C GLU A 446 -43.05 -9.65 -54.79
N ARG A 447 -42.09 -10.51 -55.12
CA ARG A 447 -42.30 -11.75 -55.84
C ARG A 447 -43.33 -12.67 -55.19
N THR A 448 -43.23 -12.80 -53.84
CA THR A 448 -44.10 -13.73 -53.07
C THR A 448 -45.39 -13.08 -52.57
N GLY A 449 -45.47 -11.76 -52.56
CA GLY A 449 -46.57 -11.01 -51.95
C GLY A 449 -46.60 -11.22 -50.42
N ILE A 450 -45.46 -11.43 -49.74
CA ILE A 450 -45.34 -11.58 -48.33
C ILE A 450 -44.69 -10.31 -47.71
N PRO A 451 -45.49 -9.35 -47.26
CA PRO A 451 -44.97 -8.07 -46.78
C PRO A 451 -44.18 -8.16 -45.44
N SER A 452 -44.34 -9.26 -44.73
CA SER A 452 -43.63 -9.49 -43.42
C SER A 452 -42.38 -10.35 -43.56
N LEU A 453 -41.91 -10.60 -44.79
CA LEU A 453 -40.68 -11.33 -45.06
C LEU A 453 -39.48 -10.57 -44.51
N LYS A 454 -38.60 -11.27 -43.79
CA LYS A 454 -37.34 -10.71 -43.29
C LYS A 454 -36.17 -11.65 -43.61
N ILE A 455 -35.09 -11.07 -44.07
CA ILE A 455 -33.83 -11.76 -44.12
C ILE A 455 -33.08 -11.43 -42.81
N SER A 456 -32.69 -12.44 -42.03
CA SER A 456 -32.03 -12.30 -40.75
C SER A 456 -30.89 -13.31 -40.61
N PHE A 457 -29.97 -13.07 -39.68
CA PHE A 457 -28.81 -13.92 -39.42
C PHE A 457 -28.95 -14.65 -38.09
N ASN A 458 -28.48 -15.89 -38.04
CA ASN A 458 -28.39 -16.69 -36.81
C ASN A 458 -27.07 -17.48 -36.84
N ASN A 459 -26.34 -17.48 -35.74
CA ASN A 459 -25.03 -18.15 -35.63
C ASN A 459 -25.06 -19.66 -35.93
N VAL A 460 -26.23 -20.33 -35.81
CA VAL A 460 -26.37 -21.77 -36.05
C VAL A 460 -26.67 -22.09 -37.50
N PHE A 461 -27.47 -21.26 -38.16
CA PHE A 461 -28.01 -21.53 -39.48
C PHE A 461 -27.56 -20.56 -40.59
N GLY A 462 -26.83 -19.49 -40.21
CA GLY A 462 -26.43 -18.42 -41.12
C GLY A 462 -27.59 -17.46 -41.46
N TYR A 463 -27.56 -16.89 -42.67
CA TYR A 463 -28.63 -16.07 -43.16
C TYR A 463 -29.85 -16.91 -43.57
N TYR A 464 -31.04 -16.45 -43.20
CA TYR A 464 -32.32 -17.12 -43.52
C TYR A 464 -33.42 -16.11 -43.81
N ILE A 465 -34.40 -16.58 -44.58
CA ILE A 465 -35.63 -15.86 -44.83
C ILE A 465 -36.67 -16.31 -43.82
N GLU A 466 -37.18 -15.40 -42.99
CA GLU A 466 -38.21 -15.68 -42.03
C GLU A 466 -39.58 -15.27 -42.55
N VAL A 467 -40.52 -16.24 -42.56
CA VAL A 467 -41.90 -16.07 -43.01
C VAL A 467 -42.84 -16.43 -41.87
N ARG A 468 -43.77 -15.55 -41.50
CA ARG A 468 -44.80 -15.83 -40.52
C ARG A 468 -45.74 -16.92 -41.01
N ASN A 469 -46.24 -17.75 -40.08
CA ASN A 469 -47.13 -18.88 -40.38
C ASN A 469 -48.42 -18.46 -41.18
N THR A 470 -48.83 -17.20 -41.03
CA THR A 470 -49.99 -16.63 -41.79
C THR A 470 -49.78 -16.57 -43.30
N HIS A 471 -48.51 -16.66 -43.75
CA HIS A 471 -48.17 -16.56 -45.21
C HIS A 471 -47.46 -17.82 -45.71
N LYS A 472 -47.50 -18.90 -44.97
CA LYS A 472 -46.82 -20.15 -45.27
C LYS A 472 -47.21 -20.72 -46.68
N GLU A 473 -48.42 -20.58 -47.07
CA GLU A 473 -48.94 -21.07 -48.37
C GLU A 473 -48.42 -20.29 -49.60
N LYS A 474 -47.81 -19.12 -49.36
CA LYS A 474 -47.21 -18.28 -50.40
C LYS A 474 -45.70 -18.53 -50.58
N VAL A 475 -45.12 -19.45 -49.83
CA VAL A 475 -43.69 -19.76 -49.94
C VAL A 475 -43.45 -20.56 -51.23
N PRO A 476 -42.47 -20.11 -52.05
CA PRO A 476 -42.09 -20.81 -53.27
C PRO A 476 -41.52 -22.21 -53.03
N GLU A 477 -41.67 -23.13 -53.94
CA GLU A 477 -41.17 -24.50 -53.88
C GLU A 477 -39.63 -24.57 -53.91
N ASP A 478 -38.96 -23.57 -54.44
CA ASP A 478 -37.52 -23.43 -54.53
C ASP A 478 -36.85 -23.06 -53.19
N TRP A 479 -37.63 -22.72 -52.15
CA TRP A 479 -37.10 -22.39 -50.82
C TRP A 479 -36.97 -23.63 -49.95
N ILE A 480 -35.77 -23.85 -49.43
CA ILE A 480 -35.48 -24.99 -48.56
C ILE A 480 -35.79 -24.61 -47.13
N ARG A 481 -36.75 -25.30 -46.50
CA ARG A 481 -37.10 -25.06 -45.10
C ARG A 481 -36.00 -25.60 -44.17
N LYS A 482 -35.48 -24.79 -43.24
CA LYS A 482 -34.43 -25.11 -42.26
C LYS A 482 -34.97 -25.26 -40.85
N GLN A 483 -35.92 -24.46 -40.43
CA GLN A 483 -36.47 -24.46 -39.08
C GLN A 483 -37.92 -24.04 -39.07
N THR A 484 -38.71 -24.73 -38.22
CA THR A 484 -40.07 -24.35 -37.88
C THR A 484 -40.12 -23.81 -36.49
N LEU A 485 -40.64 -22.60 -36.29
CA LEU A 485 -40.88 -21.94 -35.02
C LEU A 485 -42.39 -21.91 -34.74
N VAL A 486 -42.76 -21.53 -33.50
CA VAL A 486 -44.19 -21.43 -33.10
C VAL A 486 -44.96 -20.42 -33.96
N SER A 487 -44.32 -19.32 -34.38
CA SER A 487 -44.98 -18.21 -35.09
C SER A 487 -44.48 -17.98 -36.51
N ALA A 488 -43.42 -18.65 -36.95
CA ALA A 488 -42.77 -18.46 -38.25
C ALA A 488 -42.03 -19.70 -38.72
N GLU A 489 -41.71 -19.75 -40.03
CA GLU A 489 -40.78 -20.74 -40.59
C GLU A 489 -39.58 -20.04 -41.21
N ARG A 490 -38.41 -20.69 -41.18
CA ARG A 490 -37.16 -20.18 -41.73
C ARG A 490 -36.72 -20.99 -42.93
N TYR A 491 -36.38 -20.26 -43.98
CA TYR A 491 -36.01 -20.82 -45.27
C TYR A 491 -34.66 -20.31 -45.74
N ILE A 492 -34.04 -21.05 -46.64
CA ILE A 492 -32.82 -20.66 -47.33
C ILE A 492 -33.02 -20.86 -48.82
N THR A 493 -32.34 -20.05 -49.65
CA THR A 493 -32.22 -20.20 -51.08
C THR A 493 -30.77 -20.43 -51.48
N GLU A 494 -30.53 -20.99 -52.67
CA GLU A 494 -29.15 -21.22 -53.13
C GLU A 494 -28.41 -19.90 -53.33
N GLU A 495 -29.10 -18.86 -53.84
CA GLU A 495 -28.61 -17.50 -54.01
C GLU A 495 -28.25 -16.87 -52.64
N LEU A 496 -29.12 -17.01 -51.65
CA LEU A 496 -28.86 -16.51 -50.30
C LEU A 496 -27.59 -17.14 -49.68
N LYS A 497 -27.40 -18.43 -49.93
CA LYS A 497 -26.24 -19.16 -49.42
C LYS A 497 -24.93 -18.80 -50.10
N GLU A 498 -24.98 -18.49 -51.43
CA GLU A 498 -23.81 -17.99 -52.16
C GLU A 498 -23.35 -16.63 -51.62
N TYR A 499 -24.28 -15.70 -51.41
CA TYR A 499 -23.98 -14.37 -50.84
C TYR A 499 -23.55 -14.46 -49.39
N GLU A 500 -24.20 -15.32 -48.58
CA GLU A 500 -23.76 -15.64 -47.24
C GLU A 500 -22.27 -16.01 -47.21
N ASN A 501 -21.82 -16.95 -48.02
CA ASN A 501 -20.43 -17.37 -48.08
C ASN A 501 -19.50 -16.22 -48.49
N LYS A 502 -19.90 -15.33 -49.38
CA LYS A 502 -19.14 -14.16 -49.78
C LYS A 502 -19.01 -13.15 -48.64
N ILE A 503 -20.11 -12.86 -47.91
CA ILE A 503 -20.13 -11.92 -46.79
C ILE A 503 -19.34 -12.46 -45.62
N LEU A 504 -19.61 -13.68 -45.14
CA LEU A 504 -18.94 -14.28 -44.00
C LEU A 504 -17.45 -14.48 -44.27
N GLY A 505 -17.08 -14.90 -45.47
CA GLY A 505 -15.68 -15.02 -45.87
C GLY A 505 -14.95 -13.68 -45.93
N ALA A 506 -15.64 -12.60 -46.30
CA ALA A 506 -15.07 -11.24 -46.26
C ALA A 506 -14.95 -10.76 -44.80
N GLU A 507 -15.98 -10.96 -43.97
CA GLU A 507 -15.96 -10.54 -42.56
C GLU A 507 -14.85 -11.27 -41.78
N GLU A 508 -14.64 -12.59 -41.95
CA GLU A 508 -13.55 -13.33 -41.32
C GLU A 508 -12.16 -12.79 -41.74
N LYS A 509 -11.99 -12.49 -43.04
CA LYS A 509 -10.76 -11.91 -43.57
C LYS A 509 -10.51 -10.51 -43.06
N ILE A 510 -11.56 -9.65 -42.92
CA ILE A 510 -11.47 -8.33 -42.34
C ILE A 510 -10.95 -8.42 -40.93
N LEU A 511 -11.56 -9.27 -40.08
CA LEU A 511 -11.14 -9.43 -38.69
C LEU A 511 -9.68 -9.93 -38.57
N SER A 512 -9.30 -10.89 -39.43
CA SER A 512 -7.91 -11.41 -39.44
C SER A 512 -6.91 -10.34 -39.87
N LEU A 513 -7.23 -9.53 -40.87
CA LEU A 513 -6.38 -8.47 -41.38
C LEU A 513 -6.28 -7.30 -40.42
N GLU A 514 -7.40 -6.87 -39.82
CA GLU A 514 -7.38 -5.85 -38.76
C GLU A 514 -6.54 -6.30 -37.54
N ALA A 515 -6.67 -7.56 -37.14
CA ALA A 515 -5.88 -8.12 -36.05
C ALA A 515 -4.38 -8.13 -36.38
N ARG A 516 -4.00 -8.47 -37.64
CA ARG A 516 -2.61 -8.43 -38.10
C ARG A 516 -2.05 -7.00 -38.05
N ILE A 517 -2.75 -6.02 -38.64
CA ILE A 517 -2.34 -4.62 -38.66
C ILE A 517 -2.19 -4.07 -37.22
N PHE A 518 -3.15 -4.39 -36.34
CA PHE A 518 -3.10 -3.98 -34.94
C PHE A 518 -1.88 -4.60 -34.22
N ASN A 519 -1.62 -5.90 -34.40
CA ASN A 519 -0.47 -6.56 -33.80
C ASN A 519 0.86 -6.00 -34.31
N ASP A 520 0.97 -5.65 -35.61
CA ASP A 520 2.15 -4.97 -36.14
C ASP A 520 2.38 -3.59 -35.51
N LEU A 521 1.30 -2.87 -35.20
CA LEU A 521 1.39 -1.62 -34.43
C LEU A 521 1.83 -1.86 -32.99
N VAL A 522 1.31 -2.89 -32.31
CA VAL A 522 1.70 -3.24 -30.93
C VAL A 522 3.18 -3.63 -30.87
N ILE A 523 3.68 -4.36 -31.86
CA ILE A 523 5.12 -4.68 -31.97
C ILE A 523 5.94 -3.39 -32.10
N ALA A 524 5.54 -2.46 -32.94
CA ALA A 524 6.24 -1.18 -33.09
C ALA A 524 6.18 -0.34 -31.81
N LEU A 525 5.08 -0.39 -31.05
CA LEU A 525 4.96 0.27 -29.75
C LEU A 525 5.99 -0.24 -28.74
N SER A 526 6.40 -1.49 -28.82
CA SER A 526 7.37 -2.10 -27.89
C SER A 526 8.74 -1.40 -27.95
N GLU A 527 9.11 -0.76 -29.05
CA GLU A 527 10.34 0.02 -29.17
C GLU A 527 10.35 1.31 -28.31
N TYR A 528 9.16 1.79 -27.94
CA TYR A 528 8.96 3.01 -27.17
C TYR A 528 8.75 2.79 -25.66
N ILE A 529 8.84 1.55 -25.17
CA ILE A 529 8.57 1.19 -23.75
C ILE A 529 9.36 2.10 -22.81
N GLN A 530 10.67 2.21 -22.99
CA GLN A 530 11.54 3.01 -22.12
C GLN A 530 11.17 4.49 -22.14
N ALA A 531 10.92 5.05 -23.34
CA ALA A 531 10.55 6.46 -23.48
C ALA A 531 9.21 6.76 -22.79
N VAL A 532 8.22 5.89 -22.94
CA VAL A 532 6.91 6.05 -22.29
C VAL A 532 7.00 5.87 -20.76
N GLN A 533 7.84 4.94 -20.28
CA GLN A 533 8.09 4.78 -18.83
C GLN A 533 8.78 6.02 -18.24
N LEU A 534 9.73 6.62 -18.96
CA LEU A 534 10.37 7.87 -18.52
C LEU A 534 9.35 9.01 -18.46
N ASN A 535 8.50 9.15 -19.48
CA ASN A 535 7.40 10.09 -19.48
C ASN A 535 6.49 9.89 -18.26
N ALA A 536 6.08 8.65 -18.00
CA ALA A 536 5.23 8.31 -16.86
C ALA A 536 5.87 8.72 -15.52
N ALA A 537 7.17 8.46 -15.36
CA ALA A 537 7.92 8.83 -14.15
C ALA A 537 8.00 10.35 -13.94
N VAL A 538 8.25 11.11 -15.02
CA VAL A 538 8.31 12.59 -14.96
C VAL A 538 6.91 13.18 -14.67
N ILE A 539 5.89 12.71 -15.35
CA ILE A 539 4.49 13.16 -15.14
C ILE A 539 4.04 12.82 -13.71
N ALA A 540 4.36 11.65 -13.18
CA ALA A 540 4.02 11.29 -11.81
C ALA A 540 4.70 12.23 -10.79
N LYS A 541 5.97 12.62 -11.01
CA LYS A 541 6.68 13.60 -10.18
C LYS A 541 6.00 14.97 -10.24
N LEU A 542 5.69 15.44 -11.44
CA LEU A 542 5.02 16.72 -11.65
C LEU A 542 3.65 16.73 -10.96
N ASP A 543 2.85 15.69 -11.13
CA ASP A 543 1.53 15.53 -10.51
C ASP A 543 1.58 15.55 -8.97
N CYS A 544 2.58 14.89 -8.36
CA CYS A 544 2.83 14.98 -6.91
C CYS A 544 3.13 16.42 -6.47
N LEU A 545 3.96 17.16 -7.21
CA LEU A 545 4.34 18.52 -6.86
C LEU A 545 3.19 19.51 -7.05
N LEU A 546 2.36 19.33 -8.07
CA LEU A 546 1.12 20.08 -8.27
C LEU A 546 0.11 19.78 -7.13
N SER A 547 0.01 18.54 -6.68
CA SER A 547 -0.79 18.12 -5.53
C SER A 547 -0.34 18.83 -4.24
N PHE A 548 0.97 18.92 -4.00
CA PHE A 548 1.52 19.66 -2.87
C PHE A 548 1.23 21.16 -2.97
N ALA A 549 1.39 21.77 -4.13
CA ALA A 549 1.06 23.17 -4.35
C ALA A 549 -0.43 23.46 -4.13
N GLY A 550 -1.32 22.60 -4.65
CA GLY A 550 -2.76 22.73 -4.42
C GLY A 550 -3.14 22.59 -2.95
N SER A 551 -2.51 21.66 -2.23
CA SER A 551 -2.72 21.49 -0.79
C SER A 551 -2.19 22.67 0.01
N ALA A 552 -1.04 23.26 -0.39
CA ALA A 552 -0.44 24.41 0.24
C ALA A 552 -1.34 25.66 0.14
N VAL A 553 -1.85 25.95 -1.05
CA VAL A 553 -2.76 27.09 -1.26
C VAL A 553 -4.07 26.90 -0.49
N LYS A 554 -4.68 25.72 -0.59
CA LYS A 554 -5.96 25.42 0.04
C LYS A 554 -5.93 25.53 1.56
N ASN A 555 -4.83 25.07 2.18
CA ASN A 555 -4.73 24.89 3.63
C ASN A 555 -3.78 25.91 4.28
N ASN A 556 -3.31 26.90 3.55
CA ASN A 556 -2.35 27.91 4.04
C ASN A 556 -1.10 27.26 4.65
N TYR A 557 -0.44 26.40 3.89
CA TYR A 557 0.83 25.80 4.28
C TYR A 557 1.99 26.66 3.78
N THR A 558 3.08 26.70 4.54
CA THR A 558 4.26 27.50 4.26
C THR A 558 5.44 26.63 3.82
N ARG A 559 6.36 27.21 3.08
CA ARG A 559 7.60 26.56 2.70
C ARG A 559 8.49 26.41 3.93
N PRO A 560 8.87 25.16 4.33
CA PRO A 560 9.83 24.96 5.40
C PRO A 560 11.26 25.14 4.89
N LEU A 561 12.14 25.65 5.75
CA LEU A 561 13.57 25.71 5.51
C LEU A 561 14.21 24.40 6.00
N ILE A 562 14.83 23.65 5.10
CA ILE A 562 15.57 22.43 5.47
C ILE A 562 17.05 22.76 5.53
N THR A 563 17.68 22.41 6.65
CA THR A 563 19.08 22.73 6.93
C THR A 563 19.86 21.47 7.37
N ASP A 564 21.20 21.59 7.41
CA ASP A 564 22.07 20.57 8.03
C ASP A 564 22.23 20.74 9.55
N SER A 565 21.53 21.73 10.13
CA SER A 565 21.49 21.90 11.58
C SER A 565 20.83 20.68 12.26
N LYS A 566 20.86 20.64 13.57
CA LYS A 566 20.17 19.62 14.36
C LYS A 566 18.92 20.18 15.07
N ASN A 567 18.48 21.37 14.66
CA ASN A 567 17.39 22.09 15.29
C ASN A 567 16.07 21.81 14.57
N ILE A 568 14.97 21.83 15.30
CA ILE A 568 13.60 21.85 14.78
C ILE A 568 12.92 23.04 15.45
N ASP A 569 12.64 24.09 14.69
CA ASP A 569 11.88 25.27 15.12
C ASP A 569 10.62 25.40 14.27
N ILE A 570 9.48 25.08 14.86
CA ILE A 570 8.16 25.15 14.24
C ILE A 570 7.38 26.21 14.97
N ARG A 571 6.91 27.25 14.24
CA ARG A 571 6.09 28.32 14.75
C ARG A 571 4.64 28.17 14.26
N GLU A 572 3.72 28.27 15.20
CA GLU A 572 2.28 28.09 14.94
C GLU A 572 1.97 26.81 14.15
N GLY A 573 2.60 25.70 14.53
CA GLY A 573 2.37 24.40 13.91
C GLY A 573 0.93 23.93 14.14
N ARG A 574 0.33 23.33 13.10
CA ARG A 574 -1.01 22.73 13.12
C ARG A 574 -0.95 21.28 12.73
N HIS A 575 -1.90 20.48 13.16
CA HIS A 575 -1.95 19.05 12.81
C HIS A 575 -2.63 18.87 11.45
N PRO A 576 -1.92 18.41 10.39
CA PRO A 576 -2.43 18.40 9.02
C PRO A 576 -3.70 17.59 8.82
N VAL A 577 -3.90 16.53 9.62
CA VAL A 577 -5.06 15.65 9.50
C VAL A 577 -6.22 16.14 10.37
N ILE A 578 -5.96 16.50 11.63
CA ILE A 578 -7.03 16.93 12.55
C ILE A 578 -7.67 18.23 12.07
N GLU A 579 -6.89 19.21 11.59
CA GLU A 579 -7.44 20.47 11.07
C GLU A 579 -8.44 20.29 9.92
N GLN A 580 -8.30 19.20 9.14
CA GLN A 580 -9.21 18.86 8.04
C GLN A 580 -10.49 18.12 8.47
N GLN A 581 -10.59 17.78 9.75
CA GLN A 581 -11.73 17.04 10.33
C GLN A 581 -12.53 17.88 11.32
N LEU A 582 -12.05 19.09 11.63
CA LEU A 582 -12.77 19.99 12.51
C LEU A 582 -14.09 20.43 11.88
N PRO A 583 -15.14 20.63 12.70
CA PRO A 583 -16.40 21.20 12.24
C PRO A 583 -16.22 22.58 11.62
N VAL A 584 -17.12 22.95 10.71
CA VAL A 584 -17.10 24.26 10.06
C VAL A 584 -17.21 25.36 11.13
N GLY A 585 -16.23 26.27 11.14
CA GLY A 585 -16.16 27.38 12.12
C GLY A 585 -15.24 27.12 13.31
N GLU A 586 -14.72 25.89 13.47
CA GLU A 586 -13.68 25.60 14.45
C GLU A 586 -12.29 25.64 13.79
N SER A 587 -11.33 26.23 14.49
CA SER A 587 -9.93 26.27 14.06
C SER A 587 -9.04 25.45 14.97
N TYR A 588 -8.01 24.81 14.40
CA TYR A 588 -6.99 24.12 15.19
C TYR A 588 -6.14 25.11 15.97
N ILE A 589 -5.88 24.84 17.24
CA ILE A 589 -5.03 25.71 18.06
C ILE A 589 -3.56 25.41 17.74
N ALA A 590 -2.94 26.38 17.09
CA ALA A 590 -1.56 26.27 16.66
C ALA A 590 -0.57 26.34 17.84
N ASN A 591 0.53 25.61 17.75
CA ASN A 591 1.54 25.51 18.80
C ASN A 591 2.96 25.65 18.27
N ASP A 592 3.83 26.27 19.07
CA ASP A 592 5.25 26.39 18.80
C ASP A 592 6.00 25.20 19.39
N VAL A 593 6.96 24.68 18.65
CA VAL A 593 7.87 23.61 19.11
C VAL A 593 9.30 23.94 18.70
N LEU A 594 10.16 24.14 19.70
CA LEU A 594 11.59 24.28 19.50
C LEU A 594 12.31 23.08 20.12
N LEU A 595 13.11 22.40 19.33
CA LEU A 595 13.98 21.32 19.80
C LEU A 595 15.39 21.57 19.23
N ASP A 596 16.38 21.59 20.12
CA ASP A 596 17.79 21.70 19.78
C ASP A 596 18.63 20.69 20.58
N GLN A 597 19.94 20.68 20.38
CA GLN A 597 20.85 19.81 21.15
C GLN A 597 21.64 20.55 22.21
N GLU A 598 21.41 21.83 22.39
CA GLU A 598 22.17 22.68 23.29
C GLU A 598 21.40 23.00 24.58
N GLU A 599 20.14 23.46 24.43
CA GLU A 599 19.34 23.88 25.58
C GLU A 599 18.04 23.07 25.77
N GLN A 600 17.41 22.60 24.67
CA GLN A 600 16.08 22.01 24.68
C GLN A 600 16.01 20.73 23.84
N GLN A 601 16.78 19.73 24.24
CA GLN A 601 16.83 18.43 23.56
C GLN A 601 15.59 17.57 23.84
N VAL A 602 15.14 17.57 25.08
CA VAL A 602 13.98 16.79 25.54
C VAL A 602 12.93 17.73 26.14
N ILE A 603 11.73 17.65 25.62
CA ILE A 603 10.56 18.34 26.16
C ILE A 603 9.67 17.33 26.86
N ILE A 604 9.51 17.47 28.17
CA ILE A 604 8.54 16.72 28.98
C ILE A 604 7.22 17.50 28.96
N ILE A 605 6.15 16.88 28.50
CA ILE A 605 4.84 17.50 28.35
C ILE A 605 3.86 16.86 29.31
N THR A 606 3.46 17.63 30.32
CA THR A 606 2.45 17.22 31.31
C THR A 606 1.09 17.85 31.00
N GLY A 607 0.05 17.37 31.64
CA GLY A 607 -1.31 17.89 31.48
C GLY A 607 -2.37 16.77 31.41
N PRO A 608 -3.66 17.13 31.43
CA PRO A 608 -4.75 16.18 31.48
C PRO A 608 -4.89 15.38 30.18
N ASN A 609 -5.54 14.22 30.25
CA ASN A 609 -6.02 13.53 29.06
C ASN A 609 -7.02 14.41 28.32
N MET A 610 -7.12 14.29 27.01
CA MET A 610 -7.92 15.13 26.11
C MET A 610 -7.40 16.57 25.91
N ALA A 611 -6.32 16.99 26.57
CA ALA A 611 -5.72 18.31 26.36
C ALA A 611 -5.02 18.46 25.00
N GLY A 612 -4.74 17.34 24.29
CA GLY A 612 -4.13 17.35 22.97
C GLY A 612 -2.64 17.03 22.95
N LYS A 613 -2.07 16.44 24.03
CA LYS A 613 -0.66 16.05 24.10
C LYS A 613 -0.24 15.16 22.93
N SER A 614 -0.94 14.05 22.73
CA SER A 614 -0.67 13.09 21.64
C SER A 614 -0.82 13.71 20.25
N ALA A 615 -1.78 14.63 20.08
CA ALA A 615 -1.96 15.37 18.83
C ALA A 615 -0.76 16.29 18.53
N LEU A 616 -0.21 16.94 19.55
CA LEU A 616 0.98 17.79 19.42
C LEU A 616 2.23 16.97 19.04
N LEU A 617 2.42 15.81 19.65
CA LEU A 617 3.52 14.90 19.29
C LEU A 617 3.43 14.51 17.82
N ARG A 618 2.27 13.97 17.41
CA ARG A 618 2.03 13.55 16.03
C ARG A 618 2.15 14.72 15.04
N GLN A 619 1.64 15.89 15.37
CA GLN A 619 1.78 17.12 14.60
C GLN A 619 3.24 17.40 14.26
N THR A 620 4.12 17.36 15.24
CA THR A 620 5.56 17.64 15.05
C THR A 620 6.19 16.65 14.10
N ALA A 621 5.95 15.36 14.28
CA ALA A 621 6.49 14.33 13.38
C ALA A 621 5.93 14.45 11.95
N LEU A 622 4.63 14.73 11.81
CA LEU A 622 4.00 14.88 10.49
C LEU A 622 4.53 16.11 9.75
N ILE A 623 4.76 17.24 10.46
CA ILE A 623 5.37 18.44 9.86
C ILE A 623 6.79 18.13 9.37
N VAL A 624 7.61 17.44 10.19
CA VAL A 624 8.97 17.04 9.79
C VAL A 624 8.93 16.10 8.59
N LEU A 625 8.03 15.11 8.60
CA LEU A 625 7.87 14.17 7.48
C LEU A 625 7.43 14.89 6.20
N MET A 626 6.43 15.77 6.29
CA MET A 626 5.96 16.58 5.15
C MET A 626 7.08 17.44 4.56
N ALA A 627 7.89 18.07 5.40
CA ALA A 627 9.05 18.84 4.98
C ALA A 627 10.06 17.98 4.21
N GLN A 628 10.36 16.78 4.70
CA GLN A 628 11.35 15.87 4.09
C GLN A 628 10.84 15.08 2.86
N ILE A 629 9.54 15.08 2.59
CA ILE A 629 9.04 14.64 1.28
C ILE A 629 9.03 15.76 0.22
N GLY A 630 9.35 16.99 0.63
CA GLY A 630 9.35 18.18 -0.24
C GLY A 630 8.02 18.93 -0.30
N SER A 631 7.08 18.64 0.61
CA SER A 631 5.82 19.36 0.75
C SER A 631 5.99 20.65 1.57
N PHE A 632 5.10 21.61 1.39
CA PHE A 632 4.88 22.69 2.34
C PHE A 632 4.17 22.16 3.59
N VAL A 633 4.27 22.87 4.70
CA VAL A 633 3.88 22.42 6.03
C VAL A 633 2.84 23.32 6.69
N PRO A 634 1.96 22.77 7.54
CA PRO A 634 0.96 23.51 8.28
C PRO A 634 1.58 24.27 9.46
N ALA A 635 2.30 25.33 9.19
CA ALA A 635 2.93 26.20 10.18
C ALA A 635 3.00 27.65 9.66
N ALA A 636 3.19 28.64 10.54
CA ALA A 636 3.51 30.01 10.11
C ALA A 636 4.95 30.09 9.56
N SER A 637 5.89 29.38 10.21
CA SER A 637 7.23 29.13 9.70
C SER A 637 7.78 27.83 10.29
N ALA A 638 8.71 27.18 9.58
CA ALA A 638 9.41 26.01 10.07
C ALA A 638 10.84 26.01 9.55
N GLU A 639 11.80 25.88 10.48
CA GLU A 639 13.19 25.58 10.18
C GLU A 639 13.51 24.19 10.74
N ILE A 640 13.89 23.27 9.88
CA ILE A 640 14.04 21.87 10.22
C ILE A 640 15.43 21.38 9.76
N GLY A 641 16.30 21.11 10.76
CA GLY A 641 17.48 20.30 10.51
C GLY A 641 17.04 18.88 10.13
N TYR A 642 17.54 18.35 9.02
CA TYR A 642 17.06 17.07 8.53
C TYR A 642 17.15 15.97 9.60
N VAL A 643 16.14 15.13 9.66
CA VAL A 643 15.99 14.01 10.58
C VAL A 643 16.30 12.72 9.82
N ASP A 644 17.12 11.85 10.41
CA ASP A 644 17.44 10.57 9.81
C ASP A 644 16.49 9.44 10.21
N LYS A 645 15.86 9.55 11.39
CA LYS A 645 14.92 8.56 11.92
C LYS A 645 13.80 9.24 12.69
N ILE A 646 12.58 8.78 12.51
CA ILE A 646 11.42 9.20 13.31
C ILE A 646 10.89 7.98 14.03
N PHE A 647 10.83 8.05 15.36
CA PHE A 647 10.30 7.01 16.22
C PHE A 647 9.09 7.51 16.97
N THR A 648 8.07 6.68 17.08
CA THR A 648 6.88 7.00 17.86
C THR A 648 6.48 5.83 18.74
N ARG A 649 6.23 6.14 20.00
CA ARG A 649 5.52 5.29 20.93
C ARG A 649 4.29 6.07 21.40
N VAL A 650 3.13 5.84 20.76
CA VAL A 650 1.89 6.58 20.99
C VAL A 650 0.72 5.61 21.17
N GLY A 651 0.03 5.70 22.31
CA GLY A 651 -1.18 4.95 22.61
C GLY A 651 -0.93 3.48 23.01
N ALA A 652 -1.90 2.89 23.70
CA ALA A 652 -1.94 1.45 23.97
C ALA A 652 -2.53 0.73 22.75
N SER A 653 -1.78 -0.10 22.08
CA SER A 653 -2.32 -1.04 21.09
C SER A 653 -2.44 -2.41 21.73
N ASP A 654 -3.66 -2.81 22.06
CA ASP A 654 -3.94 -4.17 22.48
C ASP A 654 -3.77 -5.11 21.28
N ASN A 655 -2.71 -5.90 21.29
CA ASN A 655 -2.52 -6.95 20.31
C ASN A 655 -2.99 -8.29 20.89
N ILE A 656 -4.29 -8.38 21.17
CA ILE A 656 -4.94 -9.55 21.77
C ILE A 656 -4.69 -10.82 20.94
N SER A 657 -4.49 -10.67 19.63
CA SER A 657 -4.32 -11.80 18.70
C SER A 657 -3.00 -12.57 18.88
N LEU A 658 -1.96 -11.97 19.47
CA LEU A 658 -0.66 -12.61 19.71
C LEU A 658 -0.46 -13.04 21.17
N GLY A 659 -1.42 -12.75 22.09
CA GLY A 659 -1.33 -13.11 23.50
C GLY A 659 -0.21 -12.36 24.26
N GLU A 660 0.36 -11.30 23.68
CA GLU A 660 1.37 -10.47 24.35
C GLU A 660 0.70 -9.49 25.31
N SER A 661 1.30 -9.29 26.48
CA SER A 661 0.92 -8.24 27.43
C SER A 661 1.12 -6.87 26.79
N THR A 662 0.17 -5.94 26.99
CA THR A 662 0.28 -4.54 26.52
C THR A 662 1.59 -3.89 26.96
N PHE A 663 2.06 -4.21 28.16
CA PHE A 663 3.36 -3.74 28.69
C PHE A 663 4.55 -4.34 27.92
N MET A 664 4.49 -5.62 27.54
CA MET A 664 5.58 -6.23 26.75
C MET A 664 5.68 -5.62 25.34
N VAL A 665 4.54 -5.34 24.70
CA VAL A 665 4.51 -4.61 23.41
C VAL A 665 5.13 -3.22 23.58
N GLU A 666 4.78 -2.51 24.65
CA GLU A 666 5.35 -1.20 24.98
C GLU A 666 6.87 -1.26 25.17
N MET A 667 7.38 -2.25 25.88
CA MET A 667 8.82 -2.42 26.10
C MET A 667 9.56 -2.83 24.83
N ASN A 668 8.96 -3.64 23.96
CA ASN A 668 9.50 -3.98 22.65
C ASN A 668 9.62 -2.75 21.73
N GLU A 669 8.60 -1.87 21.72
CA GLU A 669 8.65 -0.61 20.99
C GLU A 669 9.76 0.32 21.56
N ALA A 670 9.85 0.47 22.87
CA ALA A 670 10.90 1.27 23.52
C ALA A 670 12.31 0.71 23.27
N ALA A 671 12.48 -0.60 23.33
CA ALA A 671 13.75 -1.26 23.03
C ALA A 671 14.17 -1.05 21.56
N SER A 672 13.24 -1.16 20.62
CA SER A 672 13.49 -0.87 19.21
C SER A 672 13.98 0.57 19.01
N ILE A 673 13.38 1.54 19.70
CA ILE A 673 13.81 2.94 19.64
C ILE A 673 15.24 3.08 20.16
N LEU A 674 15.51 2.62 21.39
CA LEU A 674 16.79 2.83 22.04
C LEU A 674 17.98 2.13 21.36
N ASN A 675 17.73 0.97 20.75
CA ASN A 675 18.75 0.24 20.01
C ASN A 675 19.07 0.85 18.63
N ASN A 676 18.17 1.67 18.08
CA ASN A 676 18.32 2.25 16.73
C ASN A 676 18.44 3.77 16.73
N VAL A 677 18.46 4.44 17.89
CA VAL A 677 18.52 5.89 18.00
C VAL A 677 19.85 6.45 17.44
N SER A 678 19.77 7.64 16.85
CA SER A 678 20.92 8.46 16.43
C SER A 678 20.78 9.88 17.02
N ASP A 679 21.81 10.68 16.87
CA ASP A 679 21.80 12.09 17.30
C ASP A 679 20.91 13.00 16.42
N ARG A 680 20.51 12.53 15.23
CA ARG A 680 19.56 13.22 14.33
C ARG A 680 18.13 12.70 14.45
N SER A 681 17.88 11.68 15.26
CA SER A 681 16.54 11.11 15.42
C SER A 681 15.56 12.08 16.08
N LEU A 682 14.29 11.94 15.70
CA LEU A 682 13.14 12.54 16.39
C LEU A 682 12.35 11.42 17.09
N ILE A 683 12.21 11.53 18.40
CA ILE A 683 11.52 10.53 19.23
C ILE A 683 10.26 11.15 19.84
N LEU A 684 9.15 10.43 19.73
CA LEU A 684 7.85 10.80 20.33
C LEU A 684 7.42 9.71 21.29
N LEU A 685 7.40 10.02 22.57
CA LEU A 685 6.97 9.09 23.62
C LEU A 685 5.66 9.61 24.24
N ASP A 686 4.64 8.80 24.24
CA ASP A 686 3.33 9.14 24.80
C ASP A 686 2.94 8.09 25.83
N GLU A 687 2.82 8.53 27.07
CA GLU A 687 2.34 7.74 28.20
C GLU A 687 3.12 6.44 28.45
N LEU A 688 4.44 6.46 28.29
CA LEU A 688 5.30 5.31 28.52
C LEU A 688 5.30 4.90 30.02
N GLY A 689 5.23 3.59 30.31
CA GLY A 689 5.25 3.01 31.63
C GLY A 689 3.89 2.77 32.27
N ARG A 690 2.77 2.98 31.56
CA ARG A 690 1.40 2.77 32.10
C ARG A 690 1.01 1.32 32.31
N GLY A 691 1.65 0.39 31.61
CA GLY A 691 1.30 -1.04 31.64
C GLY A 691 1.77 -1.80 32.88
N THR A 692 2.42 -1.13 33.87
CA THR A 692 3.01 -1.74 35.06
C THR A 692 2.70 -0.93 36.32
N SER A 693 3.34 -1.26 37.46
CA SER A 693 3.19 -0.47 38.67
C SER A 693 3.69 0.98 38.46
N THR A 694 3.10 1.94 39.17
CA THR A 694 3.43 3.35 39.01
C THR A 694 4.94 3.63 39.18
N TYR A 695 5.55 3.02 40.16
CA TYR A 695 6.97 3.25 40.46
C TYR A 695 7.91 2.59 39.43
N ASP A 696 7.58 1.40 38.96
CA ASP A 696 8.34 0.77 37.88
C ASP A 696 8.20 1.62 36.58
N GLY A 697 7.00 2.10 36.28
CA GLY A 697 6.74 2.95 35.14
C GLY A 697 7.53 4.25 35.17
N ILE A 698 7.56 4.96 36.32
CA ILE A 698 8.35 6.18 36.52
C ILE A 698 9.84 5.86 36.36
N SER A 699 10.33 4.77 36.97
CA SER A 699 11.75 4.40 36.94
C SER A 699 12.22 4.12 35.51
N ILE A 700 11.41 3.40 34.71
CA ILE A 700 11.70 3.11 33.29
C ILE A 700 11.70 4.41 32.50
N ALA A 701 10.65 5.23 32.65
CA ALA A 701 10.51 6.49 31.91
C ALA A 701 11.68 7.45 32.20
N TRP A 702 12.05 7.57 33.47
CA TRP A 702 13.20 8.37 33.90
C TRP A 702 14.51 7.89 33.28
N SER A 703 14.80 6.58 33.38
CA SER A 703 16.02 5.99 32.86
C SER A 703 16.15 6.13 31.33
N ILE A 704 15.00 6.07 30.60
CA ILE A 704 15.00 6.28 29.14
C ILE A 704 15.34 7.73 28.80
N VAL A 705 14.75 8.71 29.48
CA VAL A 705 15.08 10.13 29.27
C VAL A 705 16.53 10.43 29.61
N GLU A 706 17.01 9.90 30.73
CA GLU A 706 18.42 10.02 31.14
C GLU A 706 19.36 9.42 30.08
N TYR A 707 19.06 8.21 29.58
CA TYR A 707 19.85 7.56 28.52
C TYR A 707 19.89 8.43 27.24
N ILE A 708 18.76 8.94 26.78
CA ILE A 708 18.68 9.79 25.58
C ILE A 708 19.46 11.11 25.80
N HIS A 709 19.43 11.65 27.01
CA HIS A 709 20.12 12.89 27.36
C HIS A 709 21.63 12.72 27.47
N GLU A 710 22.11 11.69 28.17
CA GLU A 710 23.51 11.52 28.52
C GLU A 710 24.34 10.81 27.46
N HIS A 711 23.74 9.87 26.70
CA HIS A 711 24.49 9.04 25.78
C HIS A 711 24.85 9.83 24.51
N ALA A 712 26.16 9.95 24.22
CA ALA A 712 26.67 10.81 23.15
C ALA A 712 26.11 10.52 21.76
N HIS A 713 25.86 9.23 21.46
CA HIS A 713 25.30 8.80 20.17
C HIS A 713 23.77 8.77 20.13
N ALA A 714 23.08 9.03 21.24
CA ALA A 714 21.63 8.98 21.38
C ALA A 714 21.01 10.34 21.68
N ARG A 715 21.72 11.45 21.45
CA ARG A 715 21.23 12.83 21.70
C ARG A 715 20.10 13.23 20.77
N ALA A 716 19.06 12.39 20.70
CA ALA A 716 17.89 12.58 19.86
C ALA A 716 16.99 13.70 20.40
N LYS A 717 16.37 14.43 19.49
CA LYS A 717 15.31 15.39 19.80
C LYS A 717 14.08 14.60 20.25
N THR A 718 13.57 14.90 21.45
CA THR A 718 12.53 14.08 22.07
C THR A 718 11.37 14.91 22.61
N LEU A 719 10.14 14.53 22.25
CA LEU A 719 8.93 14.98 22.91
C LEU A 719 8.36 13.84 23.74
N PHE A 720 8.20 14.06 25.02
CA PHE A 720 7.71 13.05 25.96
C PHE A 720 6.44 13.53 26.67
N ALA A 721 5.28 13.07 26.24
CA ALA A 721 4.02 13.30 26.94
C ALA A 721 3.82 12.27 28.04
N THR A 722 3.53 12.74 29.24
CA THR A 722 3.40 11.86 30.41
C THR A 722 2.37 12.39 31.40
N HIS A 723 1.91 11.48 32.28
CA HIS A 723 1.14 11.80 33.49
C HIS A 723 1.98 11.77 34.76
N TYR A 724 3.22 11.33 34.64
CA TYR A 724 4.13 11.28 35.77
C TYR A 724 4.68 12.68 36.07
N HIS A 725 4.13 13.34 37.10
CA HIS A 725 4.55 14.68 37.51
C HIS A 725 5.97 14.68 38.07
N GLU A 726 6.43 13.56 38.56
CA GLU A 726 7.78 13.33 39.10
C GLU A 726 8.85 13.61 38.04
N LEU A 727 8.57 13.33 36.77
CA LEU A 727 9.49 13.62 35.66
C LEU A 727 9.76 15.12 35.48
N ASN A 728 8.93 16.01 36.06
CA ASN A 728 9.21 17.44 36.06
C ASN A 728 10.50 17.81 36.83
N GLU A 729 10.91 16.99 37.80
CA GLU A 729 12.15 17.22 38.55
C GLU A 729 13.40 17.06 37.68
N MET A 730 13.29 16.35 36.51
CA MET A 730 14.43 16.15 35.63
C MET A 730 14.99 17.45 35.05
N GLU A 731 14.17 18.50 34.85
CA GLU A 731 14.67 19.82 34.41
C GLU A 731 15.72 20.42 35.34
N LYS A 732 15.64 20.12 36.65
CA LYS A 732 16.62 20.59 37.64
C LYS A 732 17.97 19.88 37.52
N SER A 733 17.95 18.60 37.15
CA SER A 733 19.14 17.74 37.10
C SER A 733 19.77 17.67 35.69
N PHE A 734 19.00 17.88 34.64
CA PHE A 734 19.41 17.70 33.26
C PHE A 734 19.20 19.00 32.45
N GLY A 735 20.32 19.69 32.15
CA GLY A 735 20.28 21.04 31.55
C GLY A 735 19.51 21.16 30.21
N ARG A 736 19.47 20.09 29.41
CA ARG A 736 18.78 20.05 28.12
C ARG A 736 17.37 19.44 28.18
N VAL A 737 16.85 19.15 29.38
CA VAL A 737 15.45 18.76 29.58
C VAL A 737 14.64 19.97 29.94
N LYS A 738 13.47 20.17 29.34
CA LYS A 738 12.57 21.30 29.63
C LYS A 738 11.14 20.81 29.83
N ASN A 739 10.49 21.39 30.85
CA ASN A 739 9.11 21.06 31.17
C ASN A 739 8.13 22.01 30.48
N TYR A 740 7.10 21.43 29.94
CA TYR A 740 5.97 22.12 29.34
C TYR A 740 4.66 21.47 29.81
N ASN A 741 3.59 22.22 29.72
CA ASN A 741 2.25 21.69 29.93
C ASN A 741 1.29 22.18 28.85
N VAL A 742 0.24 21.39 28.61
CA VAL A 742 -0.87 21.83 27.75
C VAL A 742 -1.88 22.54 28.63
N SER A 743 -2.04 23.84 28.37
CA SER A 743 -2.79 24.74 29.24
C SER A 743 -4.29 24.41 29.26
N VAL A 744 -4.84 24.51 30.47
CA VAL A 744 -6.27 24.41 30.78
C VAL A 744 -6.69 25.63 31.57
N LYS A 745 -7.91 26.09 31.38
CA LYS A 745 -8.50 27.17 32.14
C LYS A 745 -9.66 26.64 32.96
N ASP A 746 -9.56 26.82 34.27
CA ASP A 746 -10.64 26.48 35.17
C ASP A 746 -11.60 27.69 35.24
N VAL A 747 -12.88 27.47 34.94
CA VAL A 747 -13.94 28.47 34.97
C VAL A 747 -15.07 27.90 35.83
N GLY A 748 -14.87 28.03 37.16
CA GLY A 748 -15.81 27.51 38.15
C GLY A 748 -15.94 25.99 38.13
N ASN A 749 -17.05 25.45 37.66
CA ASN A 749 -17.27 23.98 37.59
C ASN A 749 -16.92 23.36 36.23
N LYS A 750 -16.32 24.12 35.31
CA LYS A 750 -15.96 23.66 33.97
C LYS A 750 -14.48 23.87 33.69
N VAL A 751 -13.82 22.82 33.19
CA VAL A 751 -12.45 22.89 32.68
C VAL A 751 -12.50 23.11 31.17
N ILE A 752 -11.87 24.18 30.70
CA ILE A 752 -11.74 24.52 29.29
C ILE A 752 -10.32 24.15 28.86
N PHE A 753 -10.21 23.24 27.91
CA PHE A 753 -8.93 22.85 27.33
C PHE A 753 -8.49 23.88 26.30
N LEU A 754 -7.49 24.70 26.65
CA LEU A 754 -6.97 25.73 25.74
C LEU A 754 -6.09 25.15 24.66
N ARG A 755 -5.62 23.91 24.82
CA ARG A 755 -4.78 23.15 23.85
C ARG A 755 -3.50 23.91 23.44
N LYS A 756 -3.04 24.86 24.26
CA LYS A 756 -1.82 25.64 24.02
C LYS A 756 -0.68 25.10 24.86
N LEU A 757 0.48 24.83 24.23
CA LEU A 757 1.70 24.43 24.89
C LEU A 757 2.32 25.63 25.61
N VAL A 758 2.57 25.51 26.90
CA VAL A 758 3.12 26.58 27.74
C VAL A 758 4.27 26.01 28.56
N ARG A 759 5.34 26.79 28.76
CA ARG A 759 6.50 26.41 29.55
C ARG A 759 6.13 26.20 31.00
N GLY A 760 6.74 25.20 31.65
CA GLY A 760 6.53 24.78 33.03
C GLY A 760 5.68 23.52 33.14
N GLY A 761 5.91 22.76 34.22
CA GLY A 761 5.16 21.54 34.50
C GLY A 761 3.78 21.84 35.10
N SER A 762 2.82 20.94 34.92
CA SER A 762 1.54 20.93 35.63
C SER A 762 1.62 20.03 36.85
N ASN A 763 1.24 20.54 38.03
CA ASN A 763 1.19 19.79 39.29
C ASN A 763 -0.22 19.30 39.65
N HIS A 764 -1.22 19.50 38.76
CA HIS A 764 -2.60 19.15 39.04
C HIS A 764 -3.09 17.99 38.17
N SER A 765 -3.74 17.04 38.80
CA SER A 765 -4.45 15.96 38.17
C SER A 765 -5.87 16.42 37.78
N PHE A 766 -6.28 16.21 36.54
CA PHE A 766 -7.61 16.56 36.03
C PHE A 766 -8.49 15.33 35.74
N GLY A 767 -8.07 14.14 36.13
CA GLY A 767 -8.77 12.87 35.87
C GLY A 767 -10.23 12.88 36.33
N ILE A 768 -10.50 13.41 37.51
CA ILE A 768 -11.84 13.47 38.10
C ILE A 768 -12.72 14.49 37.31
N HIS A 769 -12.15 15.59 36.84
CA HIS A 769 -12.87 16.52 35.98
C HIS A 769 -13.28 15.87 34.63
N VAL A 770 -12.40 15.06 34.03
CA VAL A 770 -12.73 14.29 32.82
C VAL A 770 -13.83 13.25 33.12
N ALA A 771 -13.75 12.55 34.26
CA ALA A 771 -14.80 11.62 34.67
C ALA A 771 -16.17 12.31 34.83
N ARG A 772 -16.19 13.52 35.36
CA ARG A 772 -17.41 14.35 35.45
C ARG A 772 -17.96 14.71 34.07
N MET A 773 -17.08 15.12 33.15
CA MET A 773 -17.46 15.42 31.76
C MET A 773 -17.98 14.22 30.99
N ALA A 774 -17.46 13.03 31.29
CA ALA A 774 -17.92 11.77 30.71
C ALA A 774 -19.30 11.30 31.26
N GLY A 775 -19.87 12.04 32.22
CA GLY A 775 -21.20 11.73 32.75
C GLY A 775 -21.20 10.69 33.87
N MET A 776 -20.08 10.49 34.59
CA MET A 776 -20.05 9.61 35.75
C MET A 776 -21.01 10.11 36.85
N PRO A 777 -21.66 9.19 37.62
CA PRO A 777 -22.57 9.58 38.68
C PRO A 777 -21.96 10.60 39.64
N PRO A 778 -22.67 11.70 39.99
CA PRO A 778 -22.12 12.79 40.81
C PRO A 778 -21.62 12.31 42.18
N SER A 779 -22.23 11.29 42.77
CA SER A 779 -21.78 10.69 44.05
C SER A 779 -20.38 10.03 43.91
N VAL A 780 -20.11 9.37 42.79
CA VAL A 780 -18.79 8.74 42.52
C VAL A 780 -17.74 9.81 42.34
N VAL A 781 -18.05 10.85 41.56
CA VAL A 781 -17.15 11.97 41.29
C VAL A 781 -16.80 12.70 42.61
N LYS A 782 -17.82 13.00 43.44
CA LYS A 782 -17.60 13.66 44.72
C LYS A 782 -16.73 12.80 45.65
N ARG A 783 -16.97 11.51 45.72
CA ARG A 783 -16.16 10.60 46.55
C ARG A 783 -14.73 10.50 46.03
N ALA A 784 -14.52 10.50 44.73
CA ALA A 784 -13.18 10.52 44.12
C ALA A 784 -12.41 11.80 44.46
N ASP A 785 -13.08 12.99 44.46
CA ASP A 785 -12.48 14.26 44.90
C ASP A 785 -12.02 14.17 46.39
N GLU A 786 -12.87 13.62 47.28
CA GLU A 786 -12.54 13.44 48.69
C GLU A 786 -11.32 12.53 48.90
N ILE A 787 -11.25 11.42 48.15
CA ILE A 787 -10.12 10.48 48.24
C ILE A 787 -8.84 11.12 47.67
N LEU A 788 -8.91 11.86 46.58
CA LEU A 788 -7.77 12.55 45.99
C LEU A 788 -7.12 13.52 46.97
N VAL A 789 -7.94 14.34 47.64
CA VAL A 789 -7.46 15.28 48.65
C VAL A 789 -6.74 14.56 49.80
N GLN A 790 -7.23 13.37 50.22
CA GLN A 790 -6.53 12.58 51.25
C GLN A 790 -5.17 12.06 50.77
N LEU A 791 -5.11 11.49 49.56
CA LEU A 791 -3.86 10.94 48.98
C LEU A 791 -2.83 12.04 48.72
N GLU A 792 -3.20 13.21 48.24
CA GLU A 792 -2.31 14.34 48.02
C GLU A 792 -1.86 14.98 49.34
N GLY A 793 -2.70 14.94 50.39
CA GLY A 793 -2.38 15.42 51.74
C GLY A 793 -1.35 14.54 52.45
N ASP A 794 -1.43 13.23 52.30
CA ASP A 794 -0.48 12.27 52.87
C ASP A 794 0.91 12.37 52.18
N ASN A 795 0.94 12.48 50.85
CA ASN A 795 2.20 12.70 50.12
C ASN A 795 2.93 14.00 50.48
N ARG A 796 2.24 15.06 50.86
CA ARG A 796 2.87 16.32 51.34
C ARG A 796 3.51 16.18 52.74
N ARG A 797 3.04 15.24 53.55
CA ARG A 797 3.64 14.98 54.85
C ARG A 797 4.92 14.15 54.74
N ASP A 798 5.03 13.26 53.74
CA ASP A 798 6.25 12.45 53.53
C ASP A 798 7.32 13.19 52.70
N SER A 799 6.97 14.20 51.89
CA SER A 799 7.89 14.99 51.06
C SER A 799 8.71 16.04 51.85
N LEU A 800 8.48 16.22 53.16
CA LEU A 800 9.29 17.08 54.03
C LEU A 800 10.60 16.44 54.50
N ALA A 801 10.91 15.22 54.08
CA ALA A 801 12.15 14.52 54.45
C ALA A 801 13.01 14.20 53.23
N LYS A 802 13.92 15.11 52.90
CA LYS A 802 15.12 15.04 52.02
C LYS A 802 15.00 15.51 50.56
N PRO A 803 15.83 16.52 50.18
CA PRO A 803 15.99 16.93 48.81
C PRO A 803 16.71 15.84 48.00
N LEU A 804 16.25 15.64 46.76
CA LEU A 804 16.85 14.76 45.74
C LEU A 804 18.18 15.29 45.17
N ASP A 805 18.73 16.38 45.74
CA ASP A 805 19.92 17.09 45.26
C ASP A 805 21.25 16.32 45.37
N GLY A 806 21.25 15.06 45.81
CA GLY A 806 22.47 14.26 45.98
C GLY A 806 22.65 13.10 44.99
N MET A 807 21.77 12.91 44.00
CA MET A 807 21.80 11.69 43.17
C MET A 807 22.77 11.72 41.97
N ALA A 808 23.24 12.91 41.56
CA ALA A 808 24.12 13.05 40.40
C ALA A 808 25.59 12.71 40.65
N GLU A 809 26.04 12.52 41.88
CA GLU A 809 27.48 12.41 42.21
C GLU A 809 28.00 11.02 42.62
N LYS A 810 27.20 9.94 42.60
CA LYS A 810 27.71 8.60 42.94
C LYS A 810 27.35 7.55 41.91
N ARG A 811 28.15 7.50 40.87
CA ARG A 811 28.31 6.30 40.01
C ARG A 811 29.26 5.33 40.67
N GLU A 812 28.74 4.40 41.48
CA GLU A 812 29.31 3.06 41.74
C GLU A 812 28.28 2.26 42.56
N GLY A 813 27.65 1.31 41.95
CA GLY A 813 27.20 0.04 42.53
C GLY A 813 26.32 0.10 43.79
N PHE A 814 25.19 0.82 43.81
CA PHE A 814 24.18 0.61 44.84
C PHE A 814 22.79 0.51 44.25
N GLN A 815 22.19 -0.64 44.44
CA GLN A 815 20.75 -0.88 44.24
C GLN A 815 20.02 0.01 45.24
N LEU A 816 19.46 1.14 44.81
CA LEU A 816 18.61 2.03 45.58
C LEU A 816 17.29 1.34 45.86
N SER A 817 17.14 0.82 47.08
CA SER A 817 15.86 0.46 47.67
C SER A 817 15.10 1.76 47.97
N PHE A 818 14.36 2.29 47.04
CA PHE A 818 13.34 3.28 47.28
C PHE A 818 12.08 2.56 47.74
N PHE A 819 11.51 3.06 48.82
CA PHE A 819 10.29 2.63 49.51
C PHE A 819 10.42 1.43 50.44
N GLN A 820 10.79 1.75 51.68
CA GLN A 820 10.18 1.09 52.79
C GLN A 820 8.79 1.72 53.02
N MET A 821 7.71 1.08 52.54
CA MET A 821 6.48 1.11 53.32
C MET A 821 6.83 0.42 54.62
N ASP A 822 6.84 1.15 55.71
CA ASP A 822 6.88 0.58 57.06
C ASP A 822 5.58 -0.20 57.28
N ASP A 823 5.55 -1.45 56.81
CA ASP A 823 4.58 -2.42 57.30
C ASP A 823 4.82 -2.50 58.81
N PRO A 824 3.81 -2.15 59.63
CA PRO A 824 3.94 -2.20 61.08
C PRO A 824 4.48 -3.55 61.60
N VAL A 825 4.18 -4.63 60.88
CA VAL A 825 4.64 -5.99 61.17
C VAL A 825 6.15 -6.13 60.88
N LEU A 826 6.64 -5.63 59.74
CA LEU A 826 8.07 -5.63 59.37
C LEU A 826 8.88 -4.73 60.32
N LYS A 827 8.31 -3.61 60.76
CA LYS A 827 8.94 -2.73 61.77
C LYS A 827 9.07 -3.42 63.10
N SER A 828 8.05 -4.09 63.57
CA SER A 828 8.05 -4.89 64.82
C SER A 828 9.08 -6.02 64.75
N ILE A 829 9.18 -6.74 63.63
CA ILE A 829 10.16 -7.81 63.41
C ILE A 829 11.60 -7.24 63.45
N ARG A 830 11.81 -6.12 62.76
CA ARG A 830 13.10 -5.44 62.67
C ARG A 830 13.58 -4.99 64.08
N ASP A 831 12.66 -4.39 64.85
CA ASP A 831 12.98 -3.91 66.19
C ASP A 831 13.24 -5.09 67.14
N GLU A 832 12.53 -6.20 67.01
CA GLU A 832 12.74 -7.43 67.79
C GLU A 832 14.07 -8.10 67.45
N ILE A 833 14.45 -8.20 66.19
CA ILE A 833 15.74 -8.73 65.73
C ILE A 833 16.90 -7.80 66.20
N ARG A 834 16.71 -6.47 66.13
CA ARG A 834 17.71 -5.48 66.52
C ARG A 834 18.04 -5.51 68.02
N ASN A 835 17.07 -5.82 68.85
CA ASN A 835 17.21 -5.87 70.28
C ASN A 835 17.65 -7.25 70.79
N LEU A 836 17.88 -8.21 69.90
CA LEU A 836 18.26 -9.58 70.28
C LEU A 836 19.77 -9.67 70.44
N ASP A 837 20.20 -9.98 71.68
CA ASP A 837 21.63 -10.27 71.97
C ASP A 837 21.94 -11.72 71.61
N ILE A 838 22.41 -11.96 70.43
CA ILE A 838 22.68 -13.29 69.87
C ILE A 838 23.77 -14.05 70.63
N ASN A 839 24.70 -13.33 71.31
CA ASN A 839 25.81 -13.98 71.97
C ASN A 839 25.45 -14.60 73.33
N ASN A 840 24.32 -14.21 73.94
CA ASN A 840 23.80 -14.66 75.18
C ASN A 840 22.63 -15.61 75.16
N LEU A 841 22.16 -15.99 73.91
CA LEU A 841 21.05 -16.91 73.76
C LEU A 841 21.51 -18.38 73.76
N THR A 842 20.80 -19.21 74.49
CA THR A 842 20.94 -20.67 74.35
C THR A 842 20.23 -21.14 73.03
N PRO A 843 20.62 -22.31 72.49
CA PRO A 843 20.00 -22.83 71.27
C PRO A 843 18.48 -22.97 71.33
N ILE A 844 17.91 -23.30 72.48
CA ILE A 844 16.48 -23.42 72.72
C ILE A 844 15.80 -22.06 72.72
N GLU A 845 16.41 -21.06 73.35
CA GLU A 845 15.84 -19.69 73.34
C GLU A 845 15.91 -19.05 71.98
N ALA A 846 16.93 -19.31 71.16
CA ALA A 846 17.08 -18.88 69.80
C ALA A 846 15.93 -19.48 68.90
N LEU A 847 15.63 -20.77 69.13
CA LEU A 847 14.58 -21.46 68.42
C LEU A 847 13.16 -20.93 68.79
N ASN A 848 12.95 -20.63 70.05
CA ASN A 848 11.75 -20.02 70.57
C ASN A 848 11.57 -18.60 70.01
N LYS A 849 12.61 -17.81 69.93
CA LYS A 849 12.59 -16.47 69.41
C LYS A 849 12.35 -16.43 67.90
N LEU A 850 12.89 -17.34 67.16
CA LEU A 850 12.57 -17.55 65.72
C LEU A 850 11.12 -17.95 65.52
N ASN A 851 10.57 -18.75 66.44
CA ASN A 851 9.16 -19.15 66.38
C ASN A 851 8.21 -17.99 66.73
N GLU A 852 8.62 -17.09 67.64
CA GLU A 852 7.90 -15.84 67.90
C GLU A 852 7.87 -14.91 66.72
N ILE A 853 9.01 -14.70 66.03
CA ILE A 853 9.11 -13.91 64.82
C ILE A 853 8.29 -14.52 63.70
N LYS A 854 8.30 -15.84 63.55
CA LYS A 854 7.48 -16.55 62.55
C LYS A 854 5.97 -16.35 62.80
N LYS A 855 5.52 -16.32 64.04
CA LYS A 855 4.13 -16.07 64.43
C LYS A 855 3.71 -14.63 64.11
N LEU A 856 4.62 -13.64 64.18
CA LEU A 856 4.33 -12.25 63.85
C LEU A 856 4.04 -12.09 62.34
N ILE A 857 4.57 -12.96 61.50
CA ILE A 857 4.32 -12.99 60.04
C ILE A 857 3.03 -13.77 59.69
N GLY A 858 2.36 -14.37 60.66
CA GLY A 858 1.14 -15.15 60.40
C GLY A 858 1.37 -16.55 59.83
N LEU A 859 2.60 -17.03 59.82
CA LEU A 859 2.92 -18.40 59.39
C LEU A 859 2.81 -19.36 60.60
N LYS A 860 1.96 -20.38 60.48
CA LYS A 860 1.84 -21.46 61.45
C LYS A 860 3.03 -22.41 61.43
#